data_78e4458abe82d20f9ee434f473ae8d22
#
_entry.id   78e4458abe82d20f9ee434f473ae8d22
#
_cell.length_a   1.000
_cell.length_b   1.000
_cell.length_c   1.000
_cell.angle_alpha   90.00
_cell.angle_beta   90.00
_cell.angle_gamma   90.00
#
_symmetry.space_group_name_H-M   'P 1'
#
loop_
_entity.id
_entity.type
_entity.pdbx_description
1 polymer ?
#
loop_
_entity_poly.entity_id
_entity_poly.type
_entity_poly.pdbx_seq_one_letter_code
_entity_poly.pdbx_strand_id
1 'polypeptide(L)'
;MKHFLKLILLFLAVTAAPKALALDITPVAEVTDTIYNPDIIYTPIPRSYEIAGIKVKGIPDEEQYLIIGYSGLSEGDRVEIPGEEITQAVKRFWKQGLYSKVQINVEKMAGDKVWLEIDLQRQPRMAELHFEGLKSGEKKDLQQRLGMVPGQQLTPNIIARAKQVTEEFFEKKGFKNVLVTIRETPDISKENQVILTIGVNKNNKVKVHKIYIDGNEKLSDRKIKMAMKKTNEKNDILKLFSQKKFVDTDFADDRNRIIEKYNELGYRDARIVKDSVAKYDDGTVDIYLDIDEGKKYYISDISWVGNTIYPTETLSEVLGIYPGDVYNQKMLSKRTTDDEDAVSNLYLDNGYLFFNLIPIEEKIQGDSIALQMRVIEGPQARINRVDINGNDQLYEKVIRRELRIRPGALFSKSDIMRSMREIAAGGHFNPETMNPDIQPNENDGTVDIALNLEQKANDKVQLSFGWGQTGVTGQVALSFSNFSMKNLFNPSSYKGIIPRGDGQTFSISAQTNAKYYQSYNISFFDPWLGGSRPNSLSVSLDYSRSTGINSAFYTNNWANAYQYAYYNTNTYNQNYNSYAIQNAYDPNKVLQLAGVSVGFGTRLSWPDDYFQFQASLAYRWYYLKNWDYLYYMRNGTSNSITLGLNLSRTSIDNPIYTRRGSQFSIDLTMTPPASLFGKKNWAALSEEASYSNTDQTSRERARASLYKWIEYWKLRFKSKTFTPLTSPDNNYTLVLMTRADFGLLGSWNKHIKTPFETFYFGGDGMTGNYTYATETISMRGYENGQFTPSGYEGYAYGKFTFELHFPFLLQPTTTIYAIAFAEAGNCWTSVSDFSPFNLKRSAGVGARVYLSVLGFLGIDWAYGFDKVWGTRGGSQLHFVLGQEF
;
A
#
# COMPACT_ATOMS: atom_id res chain seq x y z
N MET A 1 37.40 13.28 -23.80
CA MET A 1 37.88 12.66 -25.06
C MET A 1 39.06 13.41 -25.68
N LYS A 2 40.07 13.76 -24.86
CA LYS A 2 41.31 14.43 -25.33
C LYS A 2 42.61 14.04 -24.59
N HIS A 3 42.56 13.02 -23.73
CA HIS A 3 43.72 12.55 -22.96
C HIS A 3 44.04 11.05 -23.14
N PHE A 4 43.40 10.38 -24.11
CA PHE A 4 43.61 8.94 -24.34
C PHE A 4 44.40 8.67 -25.66
N LEU A 5 44.88 9.74 -26.31
CA LEU A 5 45.60 9.63 -27.63
C LEU A 5 47.08 9.96 -27.56
N LYS A 6 47.70 9.96 -26.39
CA LYS A 6 49.15 10.26 -26.23
C LYS A 6 50.02 9.13 -25.69
N LEU A 7 49.50 7.90 -25.60
CA LEU A 7 50.25 6.77 -25.05
C LEU A 7 50.50 5.64 -26.05
N ILE A 8 50.25 5.82 -27.32
CA ILE A 8 50.50 4.80 -28.40
C ILE A 8 51.64 5.16 -29.37
N LEU A 9 52.44 6.19 -29.09
CA LEU A 9 53.52 6.64 -30.00
C LEU A 9 54.90 6.61 -29.36
N LEU A 10 55.20 5.61 -28.51
CA LEU A 10 56.54 5.50 -27.92
C LEU A 10 57.09 4.08 -27.84
N PHE A 11 56.80 3.20 -28.78
CA PHE A 11 57.45 1.88 -28.82
C PHE A 11 57.68 1.40 -30.29
N LEU A 12 58.30 2.23 -31.05
CA LEU A 12 58.77 1.85 -32.39
C LEU A 12 60.08 2.58 -32.71
N ALA A 13 61.13 2.15 -32.12
CA ALA A 13 62.51 2.31 -32.72
C ALA A 13 63.50 1.54 -31.88
N VAL A 14 64.39 0.86 -32.58
CA VAL A 14 65.63 0.16 -32.14
C VAL A 14 65.45 -1.36 -32.14
N THR A 15 66.03 -2.18 -32.94
CA THR A 15 67.30 -2.07 -33.73
C THR A 15 67.45 -3.12 -34.85
N ALA A 16 68.26 -2.80 -35.84
CA ALA A 16 68.76 -3.72 -36.90
C ALA A 16 70.09 -4.34 -36.53
N ALA A 17 70.24 -5.61 -36.92
CA ALA A 17 71.38 -6.38 -37.39
C ALA A 17 72.55 -6.65 -36.38
N PRO A 18 73.46 -7.63 -36.59
CA PRO A 18 73.83 -8.20 -37.88
C PRO A 18 74.01 -9.72 -38.01
N LYS A 19 74.13 -10.22 -39.21
CA LYS A 19 74.51 -11.58 -39.61
C LYS A 19 75.83 -12.00 -39.03
N ALA A 20 75.92 -13.22 -38.48
CA ALA A 20 77.16 -13.95 -38.38
C ALA A 20 77.07 -15.33 -39.06
N LEU A 21 77.90 -15.65 -39.92
CA LEU A 21 78.14 -16.97 -40.58
C LEU A 21 78.46 -18.01 -39.48
N ALA A 22 77.80 -19.18 -39.48
CA ALA A 22 78.31 -20.37 -38.86
C ALA A 22 78.09 -21.59 -39.73
N LEU A 23 79.09 -22.38 -39.74
CA LEU A 23 79.30 -23.55 -40.54
C LEU A 23 78.25 -24.61 -40.53
N ASP A 24 78.04 -25.22 -41.69
CA ASP A 24 77.35 -26.51 -41.89
C ASP A 24 77.99 -27.63 -41.07
N ILE A 25 77.16 -28.20 -40.18
CA ILE A 25 77.33 -29.58 -39.71
C ILE A 25 76.02 -30.24 -39.93
N THR A 26 75.87 -31.03 -40.94
CA THR A 26 74.75 -31.90 -41.17
C THR A 26 74.73 -33.01 -40.09
N PRO A 27 73.67 -33.07 -39.21
CA PRO A 27 73.37 -34.32 -38.52
C PRO A 27 72.54 -35.21 -39.42
N VAL A 28 72.84 -36.45 -39.44
CA VAL A 28 72.11 -37.58 -40.03
C VAL A 28 70.67 -37.49 -39.53
N ALA A 29 69.71 -37.33 -40.46
CA ALA A 29 68.32 -37.42 -40.18
C ALA A 29 67.99 -38.88 -39.78
N GLU A 30 67.66 -39.09 -38.53
CA GLU A 30 66.80 -40.22 -38.13
C GLU A 30 65.46 -40.00 -38.80
N VAL A 31 65.05 -40.85 -39.73
CA VAL A 31 63.71 -40.90 -40.29
C VAL A 31 62.84 -41.46 -39.19
N THR A 32 62.32 -40.61 -38.37
CA THR A 32 61.23 -40.94 -37.43
C THR A 32 59.94 -40.90 -38.24
N ASP A 33 59.33 -42.07 -38.43
CA ASP A 33 57.97 -42.19 -39.01
C ASP A 33 57.03 -41.34 -38.18
N THR A 34 56.52 -40.24 -38.79
CA THR A 34 55.55 -39.38 -38.14
C THR A 34 54.13 -39.96 -38.36
N ILE A 35 53.49 -40.40 -37.30
CA ILE A 35 52.13 -40.94 -37.27
C ILE A 35 51.15 -39.80 -36.96
N TYR A 36 50.21 -39.50 -37.91
CA TYR A 36 49.14 -38.52 -37.69
C TYR A 36 47.90 -39.19 -37.18
N ASN A 37 47.18 -38.55 -36.21
CA ASN A 37 45.96 -39.04 -35.53
C ASN A 37 46.09 -40.51 -35.09
N PRO A 38 47.07 -40.86 -34.24
CA PRO A 38 47.31 -42.25 -33.84
C PRO A 38 46.13 -42.75 -32.99
N ASP A 39 45.77 -44.03 -33.18
CA ASP A 39 44.90 -44.71 -32.29
C ASP A 39 45.54 -44.91 -30.93
N ILE A 40 45.01 -44.32 -29.88
CA ILE A 40 45.53 -44.41 -28.53
C ILE A 40 45.02 -45.70 -27.88
N ILE A 41 45.93 -46.65 -27.73
CA ILE A 41 45.62 -47.95 -27.07
C ILE A 41 45.87 -47.81 -25.59
N TYR A 42 44.83 -48.05 -24.76
CA TYR A 42 44.94 -48.06 -23.31
C TYR A 42 45.65 -49.32 -22.84
N THR A 43 46.88 -49.21 -22.40
CA THR A 43 47.69 -50.29 -21.86
C THR A 43 47.96 -50.08 -20.37
N PRO A 44 48.17 -51.12 -19.59
CA PRO A 44 48.53 -51.00 -18.16
C PRO A 44 49.88 -50.27 -17.93
N ILE A 45 50.69 -50.16 -18.93
CA ILE A 45 52.03 -49.48 -18.89
C ILE A 45 51.97 -48.37 -20.01
N PRO A 46 51.59 -47.15 -19.65
CA PRO A 46 51.58 -46.06 -20.61
C PRO A 46 53.02 -45.68 -21.04
N ARG A 47 53.16 -45.19 -22.26
CA ARG A 47 54.43 -44.66 -22.72
C ARG A 47 54.55 -43.18 -22.43
N SER A 48 55.76 -42.75 -22.04
CA SER A 48 56.02 -41.33 -21.78
C SER A 48 56.54 -40.66 -23.07
N TYR A 49 55.93 -39.50 -23.36
CA TYR A 49 56.25 -38.67 -24.55
C TYR A 49 56.56 -37.25 -24.09
N GLU A 50 57.42 -36.54 -24.84
CA GLU A 50 57.68 -35.11 -24.69
C GLU A 50 56.65 -34.33 -25.51
N ILE A 51 56.01 -33.34 -24.93
CA ILE A 51 55.09 -32.46 -25.63
C ILE A 51 55.89 -31.52 -26.49
N ALA A 52 55.83 -31.69 -27.83
CA ALA A 52 56.53 -30.85 -28.81
C ALA A 52 55.71 -29.69 -29.35
N GLY A 53 54.39 -29.67 -29.07
CA GLY A 53 53.50 -28.58 -29.39
C GLY A 53 52.08 -28.82 -28.83
N ILE A 54 51.43 -27.72 -28.50
CA ILE A 54 50.01 -27.74 -28.06
C ILE A 54 49.25 -26.75 -28.90
N LYS A 55 48.19 -27.24 -29.55
CA LYS A 55 47.26 -26.45 -30.32
C LYS A 55 45.92 -26.41 -29.65
N VAL A 56 45.22 -25.28 -29.70
CA VAL A 56 43.88 -25.16 -29.16
C VAL A 56 42.91 -24.93 -30.32
N LYS A 57 41.81 -25.67 -30.32
CA LYS A 57 40.72 -25.60 -31.29
C LYS A 57 39.44 -25.15 -30.63
N GLY A 58 38.65 -24.31 -31.34
CA GLY A 58 37.33 -23.84 -30.83
C GLY A 58 37.42 -22.61 -29.91
N ILE A 59 38.57 -22.02 -29.76
CA ILE A 59 38.84 -20.79 -29.00
C ILE A 59 39.63 -19.80 -29.90
N PRO A 60 39.35 -18.47 -29.82
CA PRO A 60 40.07 -17.44 -30.57
C PRO A 60 41.58 -17.50 -30.28
N ASP A 61 42.38 -17.19 -31.27
CA ASP A 61 43.86 -17.27 -31.22
C ASP A 61 44.47 -16.42 -30.10
N GLU A 62 43.87 -15.27 -29.80
CA GLU A 62 44.30 -14.35 -28.75
C GLU A 62 44.17 -14.93 -27.34
N GLU A 63 43.34 -15.94 -27.16
CA GLU A 63 43.09 -16.59 -25.83
C GLU A 63 43.78 -17.96 -25.70
N GLN A 64 44.33 -18.52 -26.76
CA GLN A 64 44.88 -19.89 -26.78
C GLN A 64 45.99 -20.11 -25.72
N TYR A 65 46.86 -19.11 -25.53
CA TYR A 65 47.93 -19.19 -24.53
C TYR A 65 47.37 -19.31 -23.09
N LEU A 66 46.25 -18.69 -22.78
CA LEU A 66 45.59 -18.80 -21.49
C LEU A 66 45.06 -20.21 -21.27
N ILE A 67 44.48 -20.80 -22.32
CA ILE A 67 43.95 -22.15 -22.28
C ILE A 67 45.08 -23.18 -22.07
N ILE A 68 46.22 -23.02 -22.79
CA ILE A 68 47.38 -23.86 -22.62
C ILE A 68 47.90 -23.75 -21.21
N GLY A 69 48.06 -22.54 -20.66
CA GLY A 69 48.51 -22.33 -19.28
C GLY A 69 47.55 -22.94 -18.26
N TYR A 70 46.22 -22.82 -18.48
CA TYR A 70 45.20 -23.41 -17.57
C TYR A 70 45.17 -24.93 -17.62
N SER A 71 45.47 -25.55 -18.77
CA SER A 71 45.57 -27.00 -18.89
C SER A 71 46.59 -27.61 -17.93
N GLY A 72 47.63 -26.84 -17.57
CA GLY A 72 48.77 -27.29 -16.80
C GLY A 72 49.69 -28.21 -17.60
N LEU A 73 49.60 -28.16 -18.93
CA LEU A 73 50.52 -28.85 -19.88
C LEU A 73 51.35 -27.77 -20.56
N SER A 74 52.65 -28.01 -20.74
CA SER A 74 53.55 -27.09 -21.39
C SER A 74 54.43 -27.83 -22.42
N GLU A 75 54.82 -27.10 -23.46
CA GLU A 75 55.82 -27.62 -24.42
C GLU A 75 57.12 -27.96 -23.67
N GLY A 76 57.66 -29.12 -23.90
CA GLY A 76 58.83 -29.66 -23.22
C GLY A 76 58.52 -30.57 -22.02
N ASP A 77 57.28 -30.58 -21.53
CA ASP A 77 56.86 -31.49 -20.46
C ASP A 77 56.80 -32.93 -20.98
N ARG A 78 57.17 -33.88 -20.10
CA ARG A 78 56.96 -35.31 -20.33
C ARG A 78 55.68 -35.81 -19.69
N VAL A 79 54.78 -36.37 -20.53
CA VAL A 79 53.48 -36.86 -20.13
C VAL A 79 53.27 -38.30 -20.55
N GLU A 80 52.54 -39.03 -19.76
CA GLU A 80 52.10 -40.38 -20.13
C GLU A 80 50.87 -40.31 -21.01
N ILE A 81 50.84 -41.06 -22.11
CA ILE A 81 49.67 -41.13 -22.98
C ILE A 81 49.29 -42.60 -23.19
N PRO A 82 48.08 -42.96 -22.75
CA PRO A 82 47.13 -42.28 -21.86
C PRO A 82 47.69 -42.14 -20.45
N GLY A 83 47.44 -40.98 -19.79
CA GLY A 83 48.01 -40.66 -18.48
C GLY A 83 47.15 -39.77 -17.60
N GLU A 84 47.58 -39.66 -16.34
CA GLU A 84 46.84 -38.88 -15.34
C GLU A 84 46.93 -37.37 -15.62
N GLU A 85 48.08 -36.87 -16.16
CA GLU A 85 48.28 -35.45 -16.47
C GLU A 85 47.24 -34.97 -17.49
N ILE A 86 47.00 -35.74 -18.56
CA ILE A 86 45.98 -35.44 -19.57
C ILE A 86 44.58 -35.48 -18.92
N THR A 87 44.33 -36.47 -18.07
CA THR A 87 43.07 -36.62 -17.35
C THR A 87 42.81 -35.43 -16.42
N GLN A 88 43.83 -34.95 -15.71
CA GLN A 88 43.73 -33.80 -14.83
C GLN A 88 43.50 -32.48 -15.62
N ALA A 89 44.16 -32.33 -16.77
CA ALA A 89 43.89 -31.20 -17.66
C ALA A 89 42.42 -31.17 -18.09
N VAL A 90 41.83 -32.28 -18.53
CA VAL A 90 40.42 -32.40 -18.88
C VAL A 90 39.53 -32.10 -17.66
N LYS A 91 39.82 -32.64 -16.48
CA LYS A 91 39.07 -32.37 -15.23
C LYS A 91 39.11 -30.90 -14.83
N ARG A 92 40.23 -30.18 -15.04
CA ARG A 92 40.36 -28.74 -14.77
C ARG A 92 39.39 -27.94 -15.62
N PHE A 93 39.33 -28.21 -16.92
CA PHE A 93 38.37 -27.53 -17.81
C PHE A 93 36.91 -27.82 -17.45
N TRP A 94 36.57 -29.08 -17.13
CA TRP A 94 35.20 -29.42 -16.70
C TRP A 94 34.81 -28.77 -15.38
N LYS A 95 35.73 -28.61 -14.47
CA LYS A 95 35.50 -27.97 -13.16
C LYS A 95 35.09 -26.49 -13.32
N GLN A 96 35.51 -25.81 -14.36
CA GLN A 96 35.13 -24.43 -14.64
C GLN A 96 33.65 -24.30 -15.09
N GLY A 97 33.08 -25.36 -15.65
CA GLY A 97 31.70 -25.33 -16.19
C GLY A 97 31.48 -24.39 -17.38
N LEU A 98 32.58 -23.89 -17.99
CA LEU A 98 32.52 -22.92 -19.12
C LEU A 98 32.42 -23.60 -20.48
N TYR A 99 32.68 -24.90 -20.53
CA TYR A 99 32.78 -25.65 -21.81
C TYR A 99 31.71 -26.73 -21.88
N SER A 100 31.11 -26.90 -23.05
CA SER A 100 30.16 -27.98 -23.39
C SER A 100 30.90 -29.22 -23.90
N LYS A 101 32.11 -29.05 -24.46
CA LYS A 101 32.97 -30.08 -24.97
C LYS A 101 34.40 -29.82 -24.50
N VAL A 102 35.07 -30.83 -24.02
CA VAL A 102 36.49 -30.81 -23.65
C VAL A 102 37.10 -32.14 -24.12
N GLN A 103 37.99 -32.07 -25.09
CA GLN A 103 38.76 -33.23 -25.59
C GLN A 103 40.18 -32.81 -25.77
N ILE A 104 41.10 -33.72 -25.44
CA ILE A 104 42.54 -33.58 -25.75
C ILE A 104 42.91 -34.73 -26.65
N ASN A 105 43.16 -34.39 -27.88
CA ASN A 105 43.53 -35.32 -28.95
C ASN A 105 45.01 -35.30 -29.19
N VAL A 106 45.57 -36.40 -29.71
CA VAL A 106 46.93 -36.44 -30.20
C VAL A 106 46.90 -36.17 -31.70
N GLU A 107 47.43 -35.01 -32.14
CA GLU A 107 47.45 -34.64 -33.56
C GLU A 107 48.48 -35.46 -34.32
N LYS A 108 49.68 -35.64 -33.75
CA LYS A 108 50.71 -36.46 -34.34
C LYS A 108 51.73 -36.93 -33.31
N MET A 109 52.41 -38.03 -33.62
CA MET A 109 53.53 -38.56 -32.86
C MET A 109 54.75 -38.76 -33.79
N ALA A 110 55.96 -38.45 -33.29
CA ALA A 110 57.21 -38.71 -33.97
C ALA A 110 58.31 -39.08 -32.98
N GLY A 111 58.66 -40.34 -32.95
CA GLY A 111 59.57 -40.91 -31.94
C GLY A 111 58.99 -40.83 -30.49
N ASP A 112 59.67 -40.09 -29.60
CA ASP A 112 59.25 -39.82 -28.25
C ASP A 112 58.52 -38.44 -28.09
N LYS A 113 58.22 -37.77 -29.22
CA LYS A 113 57.53 -36.46 -29.26
C LYS A 113 56.07 -36.61 -29.64
N VAL A 114 55.22 -35.78 -28.98
CA VAL A 114 53.80 -35.74 -29.21
C VAL A 114 53.30 -34.29 -29.42
N TRP A 115 52.36 -34.07 -30.32
CA TRP A 115 51.61 -32.82 -30.49
C TRP A 115 50.19 -33.02 -30.07
N LEU A 116 49.75 -32.21 -29.12
CA LEU A 116 48.40 -32.28 -28.53
C LEU A 116 47.50 -31.21 -29.15
N GLU A 117 46.23 -31.60 -29.40
CA GLU A 117 45.18 -30.70 -29.76
C GLU A 117 44.12 -30.66 -28.63
N ILE A 118 43.98 -29.50 -28.00
CA ILE A 118 42.91 -29.24 -27.02
C ILE A 118 41.67 -28.73 -27.74
N ASP A 119 40.66 -29.55 -27.91
CA ASP A 119 39.40 -29.20 -28.60
C ASP A 119 38.36 -28.82 -27.54
N LEU A 120 38.03 -27.54 -27.49
CA LEU A 120 37.08 -26.95 -26.54
C LEU A 120 35.92 -26.33 -27.28
N GLN A 121 34.69 -26.54 -26.75
CA GLN A 121 33.52 -25.82 -27.16
C GLN A 121 32.95 -25.08 -25.98
N ARG A 122 32.78 -23.77 -26.07
CA ARG A 122 32.18 -22.97 -25.00
C ARG A 122 30.71 -23.30 -24.82
N GLN A 123 30.21 -23.23 -23.56
CA GLN A 123 28.79 -23.26 -23.32
C GLN A 123 28.11 -22.09 -24.05
N PRO A 124 26.93 -22.31 -24.60
CA PRO A 124 26.21 -21.25 -25.32
C PRO A 124 25.75 -20.15 -24.37
N ARG A 125 25.59 -18.94 -24.91
CA ARG A 125 25.00 -17.82 -24.19
C ARG A 125 23.54 -17.65 -24.56
N MET A 126 22.71 -17.23 -23.60
CA MET A 126 21.32 -16.95 -23.85
C MET A 126 21.15 -15.66 -24.65
N ALA A 127 20.59 -15.72 -25.86
CA ALA A 127 20.21 -14.56 -26.65
C ALA A 127 18.91 -13.96 -26.12
N GLU A 128 17.88 -14.81 -26.01
CA GLU A 128 16.54 -14.42 -25.55
C GLU A 128 15.92 -15.52 -24.71
N LEU A 129 14.97 -15.11 -23.85
CA LEU A 129 14.18 -16.02 -23.02
C LEU A 129 12.72 -15.98 -23.48
N HIS A 130 12.22 -17.10 -23.99
CA HIS A 130 10.85 -17.23 -24.43
C HIS A 130 10.05 -18.13 -23.50
N PHE A 131 8.75 -17.86 -23.39
CA PHE A 131 7.82 -18.66 -22.59
C PHE A 131 6.64 -19.12 -23.42
N GLU A 132 6.34 -20.41 -23.35
CA GLU A 132 5.16 -21.02 -23.95
C GLU A 132 4.18 -21.53 -22.87
N GLY A 133 2.88 -21.48 -23.15
CA GLY A 133 1.84 -21.95 -22.22
C GLY A 133 1.49 -21.02 -21.05
N LEU A 134 2.04 -19.79 -21.03
CA LEU A 134 1.89 -18.82 -19.94
C LEU A 134 1.07 -17.60 -20.33
N LYS A 135 0.31 -17.06 -19.36
CA LYS A 135 -0.36 -15.75 -19.47
C LYS A 135 0.65 -14.61 -19.31
N SER A 136 0.34 -13.42 -19.84
CA SER A 136 1.24 -12.27 -19.82
C SER A 136 1.74 -11.90 -18.41
N GLY A 137 0.87 -11.89 -17.40
CA GLY A 137 1.28 -11.62 -16.00
C GLY A 137 2.18 -12.72 -15.43
N GLU A 138 1.89 -13.99 -15.74
CA GLU A 138 2.73 -15.12 -15.28
C GLU A 138 4.13 -15.08 -15.90
N LYS A 139 4.25 -14.66 -17.17
CA LYS A 139 5.55 -14.49 -17.84
C LYS A 139 6.41 -13.46 -17.10
N LYS A 140 5.84 -12.31 -16.80
CA LYS A 140 6.54 -11.23 -16.10
C LYS A 140 7.02 -11.66 -14.70
N ASP A 141 6.12 -12.26 -13.92
CA ASP A 141 6.43 -12.73 -12.57
C ASP A 141 7.52 -13.81 -12.57
N LEU A 142 7.42 -14.78 -13.51
CA LEU A 142 8.38 -15.86 -13.63
C LEU A 142 9.73 -15.36 -14.10
N GLN A 143 9.78 -14.46 -15.08
CA GLN A 143 11.01 -13.83 -15.58
C GLN A 143 11.77 -13.11 -14.46
N GLN A 144 11.04 -12.38 -13.61
CA GLN A 144 11.65 -11.70 -12.46
C GLN A 144 12.23 -12.70 -11.45
N ARG A 145 11.55 -13.83 -11.20
CA ARG A 145 12.02 -14.87 -10.25
C ARG A 145 13.21 -15.65 -10.78
N LEU A 146 13.25 -15.92 -12.07
CA LEU A 146 14.37 -16.62 -12.71
C LEU A 146 15.65 -15.78 -12.66
N GLY A 147 15.54 -14.45 -12.74
CA GLY A 147 16.68 -13.53 -12.71
C GLY A 147 17.65 -13.74 -13.88
N MET A 148 17.21 -14.37 -14.97
CA MET A 148 18.04 -14.65 -16.14
C MET A 148 18.08 -13.43 -17.06
N VAL A 149 19.28 -13.08 -17.49
CA VAL A 149 19.50 -11.90 -18.36
C VAL A 149 20.13 -12.31 -19.71
N PRO A 150 19.79 -11.63 -20.80
CA PRO A 150 20.44 -11.84 -22.10
C PRO A 150 21.98 -11.73 -21.99
N GLY A 151 22.69 -12.60 -22.71
CA GLY A 151 24.15 -12.69 -22.64
C GLY A 151 24.70 -13.61 -21.54
N GLN A 152 23.85 -14.08 -20.63
CA GLN A 152 24.25 -15.03 -19.58
C GLN A 152 24.61 -16.38 -20.20
N GLN A 153 25.69 -16.98 -19.72
CA GLN A 153 26.11 -18.31 -20.14
C GLN A 153 25.16 -19.38 -19.60
N LEU A 154 24.76 -20.31 -20.44
CA LEU A 154 23.84 -21.40 -20.07
C LEU A 154 24.61 -22.66 -19.67
N THR A 155 24.67 -22.93 -18.39
CA THR A 155 25.22 -24.16 -17.87
C THR A 155 24.09 -25.15 -17.53
N PRO A 156 24.35 -26.46 -17.52
CA PRO A 156 23.34 -27.45 -17.12
C PRO A 156 22.70 -27.16 -15.77
N ASN A 157 23.47 -26.59 -14.84
CA ASN A 157 22.98 -26.22 -13.52
C ASN A 157 21.96 -25.05 -13.57
N ILE A 158 22.24 -24.03 -14.41
CA ILE A 158 21.32 -22.91 -14.62
C ILE A 158 20.00 -23.39 -15.24
N ILE A 159 20.07 -24.29 -16.19
CA ILE A 159 18.88 -24.89 -16.83
C ILE A 159 18.08 -25.72 -15.83
N ALA A 160 18.76 -26.55 -15.03
CA ALA A 160 18.09 -27.35 -13.99
C ALA A 160 17.40 -26.46 -12.94
N ARG A 161 18.10 -25.40 -12.51
CA ARG A 161 17.54 -24.38 -11.59
C ARG A 161 16.35 -23.66 -12.21
N ALA A 162 16.43 -23.27 -13.47
CA ALA A 162 15.31 -22.62 -14.17
C ALA A 162 14.09 -23.52 -14.21
N LYS A 163 14.28 -24.82 -14.46
CA LYS A 163 13.21 -25.83 -14.42
C LYS A 163 12.60 -25.91 -13.03
N GLN A 164 13.43 -26.10 -12.00
CA GLN A 164 12.96 -26.21 -10.61
C GLN A 164 12.21 -24.97 -10.16
N VAL A 165 12.75 -23.76 -10.37
CA VAL A 165 12.10 -22.49 -10.01
C VAL A 165 10.74 -22.34 -10.72
N THR A 166 10.65 -22.80 -11.97
CA THR A 166 9.40 -22.77 -12.74
C THR A 166 8.38 -23.75 -12.16
N GLU A 167 8.79 -24.98 -11.82
CA GLU A 167 7.93 -25.97 -11.18
C GLU A 167 7.40 -25.46 -9.84
N GLU A 168 8.27 -25.02 -8.94
CA GLU A 168 7.92 -24.44 -7.63
C GLU A 168 6.98 -23.23 -7.75
N PHE A 169 7.17 -22.37 -8.77
CA PHE A 169 6.31 -21.22 -9.01
C PHE A 169 4.85 -21.63 -9.30
N PHE A 170 4.67 -22.67 -10.08
CA PHE A 170 3.33 -23.16 -10.42
C PHE A 170 2.75 -24.05 -9.32
N GLU A 171 3.56 -24.82 -8.60
CA GLU A 171 3.11 -25.57 -7.42
C GLU A 171 2.52 -24.63 -6.36
N LYS A 172 3.19 -23.51 -6.05
CA LYS A 172 2.65 -22.46 -5.17
C LYS A 172 1.35 -21.82 -5.69
N LYS A 173 1.09 -21.90 -7.01
CA LYS A 173 -0.18 -21.50 -7.62
C LYS A 173 -1.24 -22.63 -7.63
N GLY A 174 -0.92 -23.82 -7.08
CA GLY A 174 -1.82 -24.97 -6.93
C GLY A 174 -1.87 -25.91 -8.12
N PHE A 175 -0.87 -25.88 -8.98
CA PHE A 175 -0.73 -26.82 -10.10
C PHE A 175 0.27 -27.93 -9.71
N LYS A 176 -0.20 -29.06 -9.22
CA LYS A 176 0.65 -30.12 -8.65
C LYS A 176 1.42 -30.94 -9.68
N ASN A 177 0.93 -31.03 -10.92
CA ASN A 177 1.52 -31.86 -11.98
C ASN A 177 1.98 -30.98 -13.16
N VAL A 178 2.82 -30.00 -12.89
CA VAL A 178 3.36 -29.12 -13.93
C VAL A 178 4.44 -29.86 -14.70
N LEU A 179 4.33 -29.86 -16.02
CA LEU A 179 5.37 -30.35 -16.90
C LEU A 179 6.13 -29.16 -17.48
N VAL A 180 7.38 -29.02 -17.10
CA VAL A 180 8.29 -27.97 -17.60
C VAL A 180 9.27 -28.59 -18.59
N THR A 181 9.24 -28.09 -19.82
CA THR A 181 10.18 -28.46 -20.86
C THR A 181 11.05 -27.26 -21.20
N ILE A 182 12.35 -27.47 -21.24
CA ILE A 182 13.29 -26.41 -21.64
C ILE A 182 13.94 -26.82 -22.95
N ARG A 183 13.88 -25.96 -23.95
CA ARG A 183 14.46 -26.15 -25.27
C ARG A 183 15.46 -25.03 -25.58
N GLU A 184 16.60 -25.41 -26.09
CA GLU A 184 17.64 -24.53 -26.58
C GLU A 184 17.60 -24.56 -28.10
N THR A 185 17.39 -23.40 -28.73
CA THR A 185 17.38 -23.27 -30.19
C THR A 185 18.52 -22.31 -30.60
N PRO A 186 19.46 -22.73 -31.45
CA PRO A 186 20.55 -21.86 -31.89
C PRO A 186 20.01 -20.55 -32.49
N ASP A 187 20.61 -19.44 -32.13
CA ASP A 187 20.33 -18.13 -32.74
C ASP A 187 21.18 -18.01 -34.01
N ILE A 188 20.53 -18.04 -35.17
CA ILE A 188 21.19 -17.99 -36.46
C ILE A 188 21.92 -16.62 -36.69
N SER A 189 21.51 -15.60 -35.97
CA SER A 189 22.03 -14.23 -36.10
C SER A 189 23.35 -13.99 -35.34
N LYS A 190 23.69 -14.86 -34.38
CA LYS A 190 24.84 -14.68 -33.48
C LYS A 190 25.52 -15.99 -33.18
N GLU A 191 26.78 -16.05 -33.35
CA GLU A 191 27.61 -17.23 -33.10
C GLU A 191 27.62 -17.58 -31.60
N ASN A 192 27.50 -18.87 -31.28
CA ASN A 192 27.48 -19.42 -29.91
C ASN A 192 26.39 -18.84 -28.99
N GLN A 193 25.23 -18.40 -29.54
CA GLN A 193 24.06 -17.97 -28.77
C GLN A 193 22.86 -18.87 -29.05
N VAL A 194 22.00 -18.99 -28.05
CA VAL A 194 20.78 -19.78 -28.13
C VAL A 194 19.59 -19.01 -27.57
N ILE A 195 18.42 -19.24 -28.14
CA ILE A 195 17.14 -18.82 -27.61
C ILE A 195 16.67 -19.91 -26.65
N LEU A 196 16.46 -19.57 -25.39
CA LEU A 196 15.96 -20.48 -24.37
C LEU A 196 14.43 -20.42 -24.33
N THR A 197 13.76 -21.51 -24.65
CA THR A 197 12.29 -21.59 -24.57
C THR A 197 11.89 -22.47 -23.41
N ILE A 198 11.15 -21.86 -22.43
CA ILE A 198 10.55 -22.56 -21.31
C ILE A 198 9.08 -22.83 -21.65
N GLY A 199 8.78 -24.05 -22.00
CA GLY A 199 7.42 -24.55 -22.23
C GLY A 199 6.81 -25.09 -20.94
N VAL A 200 5.63 -24.60 -20.57
CA VAL A 200 4.93 -25.00 -19.34
C VAL A 200 3.55 -25.53 -19.65
N ASN A 201 3.36 -26.81 -19.39
CA ASN A 201 2.04 -27.40 -19.35
C ASN A 201 1.58 -27.48 -17.89
N LYS A 202 0.63 -26.62 -17.53
CA LYS A 202 0.19 -26.45 -16.13
C LYS A 202 -0.74 -27.55 -15.63
N ASN A 203 -1.35 -28.33 -16.54
CA ASN A 203 -2.43 -29.22 -16.17
C ASN A 203 -3.54 -28.54 -15.35
N ASN A 204 -4.36 -29.28 -14.63
CA ASN A 204 -5.43 -28.74 -13.81
C ASN A 204 -4.94 -28.41 -12.40
N LYS A 205 -5.53 -27.36 -11.79
CA LYS A 205 -5.32 -27.09 -10.37
C LYS A 205 -5.97 -28.16 -9.51
N VAL A 206 -5.22 -28.68 -8.55
CA VAL A 206 -5.76 -29.58 -7.55
C VAL A 206 -6.53 -28.79 -6.51
N LYS A 207 -7.78 -29.21 -6.19
CA LYS A 207 -8.63 -28.60 -5.16
C LYS A 207 -8.88 -29.59 -4.03
N VAL A 208 -9.26 -29.10 -2.87
CA VAL A 208 -9.67 -29.96 -1.76
C VAL A 208 -11.14 -30.29 -1.90
N HIS A 209 -11.47 -31.60 -2.02
CA HIS A 209 -12.83 -32.10 -2.03
C HIS A 209 -13.41 -32.06 -0.61
N LYS A 210 -12.78 -32.78 0.33
CA LYS A 210 -13.23 -32.86 1.71
C LYS A 210 -12.06 -33.08 2.67
N ILE A 211 -12.23 -32.59 3.92
CA ILE A 211 -11.28 -32.77 5.02
C ILE A 211 -11.99 -33.62 6.10
N TYR A 212 -11.43 -34.79 6.37
CA TYR A 212 -11.88 -35.70 7.41
C TYR A 212 -10.96 -35.52 8.61
N ILE A 213 -11.57 -35.45 9.79
CA ILE A 213 -10.85 -35.22 11.04
C ILE A 213 -11.33 -36.26 12.05
N ASP A 214 -10.39 -36.98 12.63
CA ASP A 214 -10.64 -37.99 13.66
C ASP A 214 -9.85 -37.64 14.94
N GLY A 215 -10.31 -38.12 16.09
CA GLY A 215 -9.67 -37.91 17.40
C GLY A 215 -9.96 -36.55 18.05
N ASN A 216 -10.79 -35.70 17.40
CA ASN A 216 -11.12 -34.35 17.88
C ASN A 216 -12.41 -34.32 18.76
N GLU A 217 -12.30 -34.79 20.00
CA GLU A 217 -13.45 -34.83 20.93
C GLU A 217 -13.84 -33.45 21.50
N LYS A 218 -12.87 -32.57 21.72
CA LYS A 218 -13.05 -31.28 22.39
C LYS A 218 -13.27 -30.14 21.43
N LEU A 219 -12.63 -30.16 20.26
CA LEU A 219 -12.88 -29.22 19.20
C LEU A 219 -13.72 -29.83 18.08
N SER A 220 -14.78 -29.14 17.67
CA SER A 220 -15.55 -29.58 16.53
C SER A 220 -14.76 -29.40 15.22
N ASP A 221 -15.01 -30.29 14.25
CA ASP A 221 -14.44 -30.21 12.89
C ASP A 221 -14.49 -28.81 12.31
N ARG A 222 -15.63 -28.11 12.53
CA ARG A 222 -15.83 -26.75 12.05
C ARG A 222 -14.78 -25.77 12.62
N LYS A 223 -14.48 -25.86 13.91
CA LYS A 223 -13.46 -24.99 14.56
C LYS A 223 -12.07 -25.29 14.01
N ILE A 224 -11.76 -26.56 13.79
CA ILE A 224 -10.48 -27.00 13.22
C ILE A 224 -10.37 -26.54 11.76
N LYS A 225 -11.38 -26.77 10.94
CA LYS A 225 -11.44 -26.28 9.55
C LYS A 225 -11.37 -24.75 9.46
N MET A 226 -11.91 -24.03 10.44
CA MET A 226 -11.76 -22.56 10.51
C MET A 226 -10.34 -22.12 10.86
N ALA A 227 -9.58 -22.90 11.63
CA ALA A 227 -8.17 -22.62 11.91
C ALA A 227 -7.31 -22.77 10.65
N MET A 228 -7.69 -23.67 9.73
CA MET A 228 -7.05 -23.83 8.43
C MET A 228 -7.41 -22.64 7.52
N LYS A 229 -6.49 -21.70 7.35
CA LYS A 229 -6.74 -20.46 6.59
C LYS A 229 -6.53 -20.60 5.10
N LYS A 230 -5.62 -21.47 4.68
CA LYS A 230 -5.17 -21.62 3.30
C LYS A 230 -5.75 -22.83 2.58
N THR A 231 -5.98 -23.93 3.31
CA THR A 231 -6.51 -25.19 2.80
C THR A 231 -8.00 -25.29 3.08
N ASN A 232 -8.85 -25.12 2.05
CA ASN A 232 -10.30 -25.02 2.23
C ASN A 232 -11.04 -25.97 1.26
N GLU A 233 -12.13 -26.56 1.74
CA GLU A 233 -13.00 -27.43 0.93
C GLU A 233 -13.64 -26.67 -0.23
N LYS A 234 -13.78 -27.32 -1.38
CA LYS A 234 -14.34 -26.75 -2.62
C LYS A 234 -15.74 -26.15 -2.42
N ASN A 235 -16.57 -26.79 -1.60
CA ASN A 235 -17.99 -26.45 -1.42
C ASN A 235 -18.30 -25.71 -0.10
N ASP A 236 -17.29 -25.20 0.60
CA ASP A 236 -17.53 -24.44 1.83
C ASP A 236 -18.09 -23.04 1.51
N ILE A 237 -19.39 -22.85 1.82
CA ILE A 237 -20.12 -21.59 1.57
C ILE A 237 -19.62 -20.46 2.48
N LEU A 238 -19.19 -20.79 3.69
CA LEU A 238 -18.70 -19.77 4.65
C LEU A 238 -17.35 -19.18 4.23
N LYS A 239 -16.63 -19.90 3.38
CA LYS A 239 -15.33 -19.49 2.83
C LYS A 239 -15.41 -19.19 1.33
N LEU A 240 -16.50 -18.60 0.85
CA LEU A 240 -16.78 -18.37 -0.57
C LEU A 240 -15.65 -17.64 -1.29
N PHE A 241 -14.99 -16.69 -0.63
CA PHE A 241 -13.90 -15.91 -1.19
C PHE A 241 -12.51 -16.46 -0.86
N SER A 242 -12.41 -17.59 -0.15
CA SER A 242 -11.13 -18.19 0.21
C SER A 242 -10.60 -19.08 -0.92
N GLN A 243 -9.27 -19.25 -0.91
CA GLN A 243 -8.58 -20.13 -1.83
C GLN A 243 -9.04 -21.59 -1.65
N LYS A 244 -9.37 -22.25 -2.75
CA LYS A 244 -9.83 -23.66 -2.77
C LYS A 244 -8.81 -24.63 -3.34
N LYS A 245 -7.65 -24.15 -3.79
CA LYS A 245 -6.55 -24.97 -4.32
C LYS A 245 -5.81 -25.67 -3.18
N PHE A 246 -5.31 -26.86 -3.44
CA PHE A 246 -4.40 -27.57 -2.55
C PHE A 246 -2.94 -27.18 -2.88
N VAL A 247 -2.17 -26.85 -1.87
CA VAL A 247 -0.74 -26.57 -1.95
C VAL A 247 -0.09 -27.20 -0.72
N ASP A 248 0.93 -28.02 -0.90
CA ASP A 248 1.56 -28.78 0.19
C ASP A 248 2.13 -27.88 1.29
N THR A 249 2.80 -26.76 0.91
CA THR A 249 3.32 -25.78 1.88
C THR A 249 2.21 -25.06 2.65
N ASP A 250 1.10 -24.70 1.99
CA ASP A 250 -0.06 -24.09 2.64
C ASP A 250 -0.72 -25.05 3.63
N PHE A 251 -0.77 -26.34 3.27
CA PHE A 251 -1.29 -27.40 4.15
C PHE A 251 -0.38 -27.65 5.37
N ALA A 252 0.94 -27.63 5.17
CA ALA A 252 1.89 -27.72 6.30
C ALA A 252 1.70 -26.55 7.29
N ASP A 253 1.55 -25.33 6.78
CA ASP A 253 1.24 -24.16 7.62
C ASP A 253 -0.09 -24.32 8.37
N ASP A 254 -1.11 -24.86 7.71
CA ASP A 254 -2.42 -25.05 8.32
C ASP A 254 -2.42 -26.17 9.39
N ARG A 255 -1.58 -27.20 9.25
CA ARG A 255 -1.35 -28.17 10.34
C ARG A 255 -0.79 -27.50 11.58
N ASN A 256 0.20 -26.63 11.43
CA ASN A 256 0.74 -25.89 12.56
C ASN A 256 -0.35 -25.00 13.22
N ARG A 257 -1.19 -24.35 12.41
CA ARG A 257 -2.31 -23.54 12.94
C ARG A 257 -3.35 -24.36 13.70
N ILE A 258 -3.58 -25.61 13.30
CA ILE A 258 -4.44 -26.51 14.08
C ILE A 258 -3.85 -26.72 15.48
N ILE A 259 -2.57 -27.05 15.56
CA ILE A 259 -1.89 -27.27 16.85
C ILE A 259 -1.87 -25.96 17.67
N GLU A 260 -1.54 -24.82 17.05
CA GLU A 260 -1.64 -23.50 17.70
C GLU A 260 -3.04 -23.25 18.28
N LYS A 261 -4.11 -23.67 17.54
CA LYS A 261 -5.49 -23.51 18.02
C LYS A 261 -5.80 -24.36 19.24
N TYR A 262 -5.28 -25.57 19.31
CA TYR A 262 -5.38 -26.42 20.50
C TYR A 262 -4.59 -25.82 21.68
N ASN A 263 -3.35 -25.35 21.42
CA ASN A 263 -2.52 -24.69 22.42
C ASN A 263 -3.17 -23.41 22.98
N GLU A 264 -3.87 -22.62 22.13
CA GLU A 264 -4.66 -21.46 22.60
C GLU A 264 -5.76 -21.84 23.62
N LEU A 265 -6.25 -23.07 23.58
CA LEU A 265 -7.31 -23.59 24.45
C LEU A 265 -6.79 -24.40 25.64
N GLY A 266 -5.46 -24.51 25.80
CA GLY A 266 -4.81 -25.18 26.89
C GLY A 266 -4.37 -26.62 26.59
N TYR A 267 -4.57 -27.11 25.40
CA TYR A 267 -4.17 -28.44 25.00
C TYR A 267 -2.73 -28.43 24.49
N ARG A 268 -1.77 -28.30 25.41
CA ARG A 268 -0.35 -28.14 25.14
C ARG A 268 0.26 -29.28 24.33
N ASP A 269 -0.13 -30.53 24.66
CA ASP A 269 0.43 -31.75 24.07
C ASP A 269 -0.33 -32.20 22.80
N ALA A 270 -1.24 -31.37 22.30
CA ALA A 270 -1.99 -31.67 21.09
C ALA A 270 -1.06 -31.84 19.89
N ARG A 271 -1.28 -32.90 19.13
CA ARG A 271 -0.47 -33.24 17.96
C ARG A 271 -1.31 -33.91 16.86
N ILE A 272 -0.89 -33.75 15.65
CA ILE A 272 -1.42 -34.53 14.52
C ILE A 272 -0.59 -35.83 14.46
N VAL A 273 -1.24 -36.94 14.80
CA VAL A 273 -0.62 -38.26 14.83
C VAL A 273 -0.37 -38.77 13.43
N LYS A 274 -1.34 -38.53 12.54
CA LYS A 274 -1.26 -38.96 11.14
C LYS A 274 -1.96 -37.93 10.26
N ASP A 275 -1.36 -37.65 9.11
CA ASP A 275 -1.98 -36.89 8.05
C ASP A 275 -1.76 -37.60 6.71
N SER A 276 -2.77 -37.57 5.85
CA SER A 276 -2.67 -38.12 4.51
C SER A 276 -3.54 -37.37 3.53
N VAL A 277 -3.06 -37.33 2.29
CA VAL A 277 -3.73 -36.70 1.18
C VAL A 277 -3.96 -37.76 0.11
N ALA A 278 -5.21 -38.09 -0.14
CA ALA A 278 -5.59 -39.10 -1.11
C ALA A 278 -6.24 -38.45 -2.34
N LYS A 279 -5.95 -38.97 -3.52
CA LYS A 279 -6.64 -38.54 -4.76
C LYS A 279 -8.11 -39.02 -4.70
N TYR A 280 -9.04 -38.05 -4.88
CA TYR A 280 -10.47 -38.36 -4.98
C TYR A 280 -10.89 -38.50 -6.46
N ASP A 281 -10.55 -37.50 -7.27
CA ASP A 281 -10.77 -37.52 -8.73
C ASP A 281 -9.61 -36.82 -9.48
N ASP A 282 -9.72 -36.62 -10.79
CA ASP A 282 -8.69 -36.01 -11.64
C ASP A 282 -8.51 -34.50 -11.42
N GLY A 283 -8.77 -33.98 -10.27
CA GLY A 283 -8.56 -32.55 -9.96
C GLY A 283 -8.84 -32.23 -8.52
N THR A 284 -9.19 -33.27 -7.72
CA THR A 284 -9.46 -33.05 -6.30
C THR A 284 -8.81 -34.10 -5.40
N VAL A 285 -8.57 -33.70 -4.15
CA VAL A 285 -8.00 -34.55 -3.11
C VAL A 285 -8.86 -34.53 -1.86
N ASP A 286 -8.88 -35.65 -1.14
CA ASP A 286 -9.37 -35.76 0.22
C ASP A 286 -8.20 -35.70 1.18
N ILE A 287 -8.41 -35.02 2.30
CA ILE A 287 -7.42 -34.86 3.37
C ILE A 287 -7.94 -35.58 4.61
N TYR A 288 -7.07 -36.37 5.23
CA TYR A 288 -7.38 -37.10 6.46
C TYR A 288 -6.42 -36.65 7.53
N LEU A 289 -6.94 -36.27 8.69
CA LEU A 289 -6.20 -35.80 9.85
C LEU A 289 -6.63 -36.63 11.08
N ASP A 290 -5.66 -37.21 11.74
CA ASP A 290 -5.85 -37.93 13.01
C ASP A 290 -5.16 -37.12 14.12
N ILE A 291 -5.92 -36.68 15.10
CA ILE A 291 -5.49 -35.71 16.13
C ILE A 291 -5.53 -36.39 17.49
N ASP A 292 -4.44 -36.31 18.20
CA ASP A 292 -4.37 -36.57 19.62
C ASP A 292 -4.42 -35.23 20.37
N GLU A 293 -5.54 -34.92 21.02
CA GLU A 293 -5.76 -33.63 21.66
C GLU A 293 -4.96 -33.46 22.96
N GLY A 294 -4.52 -34.55 23.58
CA GLY A 294 -3.84 -34.53 24.87
C GLY A 294 -4.73 -34.04 26.01
N LYS A 295 -4.10 -33.59 27.10
CA LYS A 295 -4.79 -33.05 28.27
C LYS A 295 -4.85 -31.52 28.22
N LYS A 296 -5.85 -30.97 28.87
CA LYS A 296 -5.95 -29.51 29.07
C LYS A 296 -5.15 -29.13 30.31
N TYR A 297 -4.26 -28.13 30.16
CA TYR A 297 -3.42 -27.67 31.25
C TYR A 297 -3.84 -26.30 31.78
N TYR A 298 -3.60 -26.10 33.08
CA TYR A 298 -3.82 -24.86 33.80
C TYR A 298 -2.52 -24.39 34.46
N ILE A 299 -2.40 -23.11 34.66
CA ILE A 299 -1.24 -22.52 35.33
C ILE A 299 -1.46 -22.69 36.84
N SER A 300 -0.52 -23.36 37.54
CA SER A 300 -0.59 -23.54 38.99
C SER A 300 0.07 -22.40 39.76
N ASP A 301 1.21 -21.92 39.24
CA ASP A 301 1.99 -20.87 39.88
C ASP A 301 2.84 -20.11 38.82
N ILE A 302 3.19 -18.85 39.13
CA ILE A 302 4.08 -18.02 38.31
C ILE A 302 5.13 -17.39 39.22
N SER A 303 6.36 -17.83 39.09
CA SER A 303 7.50 -17.29 39.82
C SER A 303 8.38 -16.42 38.93
N TRP A 304 8.96 -15.36 39.48
CA TRP A 304 9.87 -14.46 38.78
C TRP A 304 11.27 -14.58 39.36
N VAL A 305 12.27 -14.68 38.52
CA VAL A 305 13.66 -14.79 38.92
C VAL A 305 14.55 -13.89 38.08
N GLY A 306 15.35 -13.04 38.72
CA GLY A 306 16.31 -12.16 38.06
C GLY A 306 15.79 -10.73 37.81
N ASN A 307 14.58 -10.40 38.21
CA ASN A 307 13.99 -9.07 38.10
C ASN A 307 14.42 -8.18 39.27
N THR A 308 15.37 -7.27 39.00
CA THR A 308 15.88 -6.32 40.00
C THR A 308 15.38 -4.89 39.77
N ILE A 309 15.02 -4.54 38.56
CA ILE A 309 14.59 -3.20 38.16
C ILE A 309 13.10 -2.98 38.45
N TYR A 310 12.27 -3.95 38.07
CA TYR A 310 10.82 -3.88 38.32
C TYR A 310 10.37 -4.90 39.36
N PRO A 311 9.52 -4.53 40.32
CA PRO A 311 8.98 -5.44 41.28
C PRO A 311 8.11 -6.52 40.61
N THR A 312 8.06 -7.69 41.23
CA THR A 312 7.28 -8.86 40.78
C THR A 312 5.80 -8.53 40.56
N GLU A 313 5.25 -7.70 41.42
CA GLU A 313 3.83 -7.28 41.34
C GLU A 313 3.55 -6.53 40.04
N THR A 314 4.43 -5.59 39.67
CA THR A 314 4.29 -4.80 38.41
C THR A 314 4.42 -5.70 37.18
N LEU A 315 5.40 -6.62 37.18
CA LEU A 315 5.60 -7.54 36.06
C LEU A 315 4.42 -8.50 35.91
N SER A 316 3.87 -8.99 37.05
CA SER A 316 2.69 -9.87 37.06
C SER A 316 1.43 -9.15 36.60
N GLU A 317 1.25 -7.88 36.99
CA GLU A 317 0.13 -7.04 36.52
C GLU A 317 0.20 -6.80 35.01
N VAL A 318 1.38 -6.47 34.50
CA VAL A 318 1.62 -6.28 33.07
C VAL A 318 1.46 -7.60 32.31
N LEU A 319 1.93 -8.72 32.84
CA LEU A 319 1.76 -10.04 32.24
C LEU A 319 0.27 -10.37 32.08
N GLY A 320 -0.54 -10.05 33.12
CA GLY A 320 -1.99 -10.25 33.08
C GLY A 320 -2.42 -11.71 32.96
N ILE A 321 -1.59 -12.64 33.40
CA ILE A 321 -1.83 -14.07 33.46
C ILE A 321 -1.69 -14.49 34.92
N TYR A 322 -2.64 -15.30 35.45
CA TYR A 322 -2.72 -15.62 36.85
C TYR A 322 -2.81 -17.14 37.12
N PRO A 323 -2.41 -17.60 38.29
CA PRO A 323 -2.67 -18.97 38.70
C PRO A 323 -4.17 -19.33 38.60
N GLY A 324 -4.47 -20.50 38.04
CA GLY A 324 -5.81 -20.95 37.68
C GLY A 324 -6.23 -20.69 36.26
N ASP A 325 -5.53 -19.82 35.53
CA ASP A 325 -5.78 -19.59 34.10
C ASP A 325 -5.44 -20.82 33.27
N VAL A 326 -6.08 -20.93 32.12
CA VAL A 326 -5.78 -21.94 31.13
C VAL A 326 -4.40 -21.65 30.52
N TYR A 327 -3.53 -22.66 30.50
CA TYR A 327 -2.22 -22.51 29.86
C TYR A 327 -2.38 -22.21 28.36
N ASN A 328 -1.99 -21.04 27.96
CA ASN A 328 -2.08 -20.58 26.57
C ASN A 328 -0.73 -20.03 26.14
N GLN A 329 0.04 -20.85 25.41
CA GLN A 329 1.37 -20.51 24.96
C GLN A 329 1.40 -19.25 24.07
N LYS A 330 0.39 -19.06 23.23
CA LYS A 330 0.30 -17.88 22.37
C LYS A 330 0.04 -16.62 23.18
N MET A 331 -0.85 -16.69 24.17
CA MET A 331 -1.11 -15.56 25.07
C MET A 331 0.16 -15.24 25.88
N LEU A 332 0.85 -16.26 26.37
CA LEU A 332 2.11 -16.10 27.10
C LEU A 332 3.15 -15.38 26.21
N SER A 333 3.37 -15.82 24.97
CA SER A 333 4.27 -15.14 24.04
C SER A 333 3.87 -13.69 23.79
N LYS A 334 2.58 -13.43 23.55
CA LYS A 334 2.07 -12.07 23.37
C LYS A 334 2.33 -11.18 24.57
N ARG A 335 1.96 -11.61 25.75
CA ARG A 335 2.11 -10.81 26.98
C ARG A 335 3.58 -10.66 27.42
N THR A 336 4.46 -11.56 27.00
CA THR A 336 5.90 -11.45 27.27
C THR A 336 6.62 -10.57 26.27
N THR A 337 6.31 -10.64 24.95
CA THR A 337 7.17 -10.03 23.90
C THR A 337 6.41 -9.28 22.80
N ASP A 338 5.21 -9.76 22.36
CA ASP A 338 4.65 -9.34 21.07
C ASP A 338 3.71 -8.13 21.18
N ASP A 339 2.95 -8.01 22.26
CA ASP A 339 2.00 -6.91 22.46
C ASP A 339 2.74 -5.57 22.69
N GLU A 340 2.11 -4.45 22.36
CA GLU A 340 2.66 -3.12 22.61
C GLU A 340 2.90 -2.85 24.11
N ASP A 341 2.09 -3.46 24.98
CA ASP A 341 2.19 -3.40 26.43
C ASP A 341 2.77 -4.68 27.06
N ALA A 342 3.53 -5.47 26.27
CA ALA A 342 4.20 -6.67 26.77
C ALA A 342 5.27 -6.35 27.84
N VAL A 343 5.54 -7.32 28.71
CA VAL A 343 6.57 -7.19 29.76
C VAL A 343 7.91 -6.75 29.20
N SER A 344 8.35 -7.33 28.08
CA SER A 344 9.62 -6.96 27.44
C SER A 344 9.68 -5.48 27.05
N ASN A 345 8.57 -4.87 26.68
CA ASN A 345 8.56 -3.46 26.26
C ASN A 345 8.78 -2.49 27.43
N LEU A 346 8.42 -2.86 28.68
CA LEU A 346 8.80 -2.07 29.85
C LEU A 346 10.31 -1.87 29.93
N TYR A 347 11.07 -2.90 29.65
CA TYR A 347 12.52 -2.85 29.69
C TYR A 347 13.10 -2.20 28.43
N LEU A 348 12.63 -2.60 27.24
CA LEU A 348 13.11 -2.09 25.95
C LEU A 348 12.86 -0.59 25.77
N ASP A 349 11.78 -0.06 26.34
CA ASP A 349 11.48 1.37 26.27
C ASP A 349 12.26 2.22 27.26
N ASN A 350 12.90 1.58 28.23
CA ASN A 350 13.75 2.20 29.23
C ASN A 350 15.26 1.90 29.04
N GLY A 351 15.65 1.51 27.85
CA GLY A 351 17.05 1.36 27.45
C GLY A 351 17.64 -0.03 27.61
N TYR A 352 16.92 -1.00 28.15
CA TYR A 352 17.44 -2.36 28.39
C TYR A 352 17.37 -3.19 27.12
N LEU A 353 18.19 -2.85 26.13
CA LEU A 353 18.23 -3.53 24.81
C LEU A 353 18.59 -5.02 24.92
N PHE A 354 19.47 -5.35 25.88
CA PHE A 354 19.95 -6.71 26.10
C PHE A 354 19.02 -7.54 27.01
N PHE A 355 17.84 -6.99 27.33
CA PHE A 355 16.83 -7.69 28.10
C PHE A 355 16.37 -8.96 27.40
N ASN A 356 16.25 -10.03 28.18
CA ASN A 356 15.66 -11.27 27.72
C ASN A 356 14.75 -11.86 28.79
N LEU A 357 13.56 -12.31 28.37
CA LEU A 357 12.59 -12.97 29.25
C LEU A 357 12.30 -14.37 28.72
N ILE A 358 12.64 -15.37 29.54
CA ILE A 358 12.52 -16.78 29.19
C ILE A 358 11.49 -17.44 30.11
N PRO A 359 10.25 -17.70 29.59
CA PRO A 359 9.29 -18.51 30.33
C PRO A 359 9.75 -19.97 30.34
N ILE A 360 9.87 -20.56 31.53
CA ILE A 360 10.29 -21.95 31.74
C ILE A 360 9.13 -22.68 32.42
N GLU A 361 8.74 -23.82 31.90
CA GLU A 361 7.83 -24.74 32.55
C GLU A 361 8.63 -25.52 33.62
N GLU A 362 8.60 -25.02 34.86
CA GLU A 362 9.41 -25.55 35.94
C GLU A 362 8.96 -26.94 36.39
N LYS A 363 7.63 -27.10 36.51
CA LYS A 363 7.02 -28.33 37.00
C LYS A 363 5.67 -28.58 36.37
N ILE A 364 5.48 -29.81 35.92
CA ILE A 364 4.20 -30.28 35.38
C ILE A 364 3.67 -31.37 36.33
N GLN A 365 2.49 -31.15 36.94
CA GLN A 365 1.86 -32.12 37.83
C GLN A 365 0.42 -32.34 37.39
N GLY A 366 0.11 -33.55 36.90
CA GLY A 366 -1.23 -33.89 36.45
C GLY A 366 -1.71 -33.08 35.23
N ASP A 367 -2.49 -32.03 35.50
CA ASP A 367 -3.01 -31.07 34.51
C ASP A 367 -2.57 -29.61 34.79
N SER A 368 -1.57 -29.44 35.65
CA SER A 368 -1.12 -28.15 36.13
C SER A 368 0.33 -27.89 35.83
N ILE A 369 0.64 -26.67 35.39
CA ILE A 369 2.00 -26.21 35.00
C ILE A 369 2.39 -25.05 35.91
N ALA A 370 3.54 -25.17 36.58
CA ALA A 370 4.17 -24.04 37.26
C ALA A 370 5.17 -23.39 36.28
N LEU A 371 5.04 -22.06 36.13
CA LEU A 371 5.88 -21.25 35.24
C LEU A 371 6.92 -20.47 36.03
N GLN A 372 8.18 -20.55 35.63
CA GLN A 372 9.23 -19.66 36.09
C GLN A 372 9.59 -18.65 34.99
N MET A 373 9.35 -17.39 35.29
CA MET A 373 9.68 -16.26 34.41
C MET A 373 11.12 -15.82 34.71
N ARG A 374 12.07 -16.32 33.91
CA ARG A 374 13.49 -15.99 34.08
C ARG A 374 13.82 -14.73 33.31
N VAL A 375 14.18 -13.69 34.06
CA VAL A 375 14.54 -12.36 33.58
C VAL A 375 16.05 -12.21 33.53
N ILE A 376 16.57 -11.74 32.39
CA ILE A 376 17.95 -11.29 32.22
C ILE A 376 17.85 -9.83 31.78
N GLU A 377 18.12 -8.91 32.72
CA GLU A 377 17.88 -7.48 32.51
C GLU A 377 18.94 -6.83 31.61
N GLY A 378 20.18 -7.21 31.75
CA GLY A 378 21.30 -6.61 31.02
C GLY A 378 21.57 -5.16 31.36
N PRO A 379 22.60 -4.52 30.79
CA PRO A 379 22.85 -3.09 30.92
C PRO A 379 21.93 -2.24 30.03
N GLN A 380 21.74 -0.97 30.41
CA GLN A 380 21.08 0.00 29.54
C GLN A 380 21.97 0.35 28.34
N ALA A 381 21.37 0.40 27.15
CA ALA A 381 22.03 0.86 25.93
C ALA A 381 21.61 2.29 25.56
N ARG A 382 22.60 3.05 25.06
CA ARG A 382 22.36 4.40 24.50
C ARG A 382 22.57 4.38 23.00
N ILE A 383 21.76 5.17 22.30
CA ILE A 383 21.88 5.33 20.86
C ILE A 383 23.18 6.10 20.57
N ASN A 384 24.11 5.49 19.85
CA ASN A 384 25.34 6.12 19.40
C ASN A 384 25.09 6.87 18.08
N ARG A 385 24.56 6.21 17.08
CA ARG A 385 24.37 6.77 15.75
C ARG A 385 23.04 6.33 15.15
N VAL A 386 22.44 7.23 14.33
CA VAL A 386 21.27 6.94 13.53
C VAL A 386 21.58 7.25 12.06
N ASP A 387 21.74 6.22 11.26
CA ASP A 387 22.02 6.31 9.83
C ASP A 387 20.72 6.22 9.03
N ILE A 388 20.62 7.01 7.96
CA ILE A 388 19.46 7.03 7.06
C ILE A 388 19.97 6.75 5.65
N ASN A 389 19.47 5.67 5.05
CA ASN A 389 19.84 5.22 3.72
C ASN A 389 18.63 5.21 2.79
N GLY A 390 18.83 5.49 1.48
CA GLY A 390 17.78 5.40 0.46
C GLY A 390 16.90 6.64 0.31
N ASN A 391 17.39 7.82 0.75
CA ASN A 391 16.67 9.10 0.67
C ASN A 391 17.12 9.99 -0.50
N ASP A 392 17.26 9.44 -1.71
CA ASP A 392 17.84 10.13 -2.86
C ASP A 392 17.08 11.39 -3.32
N GLN A 393 15.76 11.43 -3.18
CA GLN A 393 14.92 12.54 -3.63
C GLN A 393 14.43 13.44 -2.49
N LEU A 394 14.51 12.99 -1.24
CA LEU A 394 14.05 13.73 -0.07
C LEU A 394 15.28 14.20 0.73
N TYR A 395 15.28 15.41 1.22
CA TYR A 395 16.36 15.88 2.07
C TYR A 395 16.34 15.15 3.42
N GLU A 396 17.50 14.75 3.89
CA GLU A 396 17.66 13.99 5.13
C GLU A 396 17.03 14.70 6.34
N LYS A 397 17.09 16.03 6.41
CA LYS A 397 16.43 16.84 7.45
C LYS A 397 14.93 16.58 7.58
N VAL A 398 14.27 16.21 6.46
CA VAL A 398 12.82 15.92 6.42
C VAL A 398 12.53 14.60 7.14
N ILE A 399 13.43 13.63 7.04
CA ILE A 399 13.31 12.36 7.76
C ILE A 399 13.71 12.54 9.22
N ARG A 400 14.85 13.21 9.48
CA ARG A 400 15.36 13.38 10.85
C ARG A 400 14.41 14.14 11.77
N ARG A 401 13.62 15.07 11.27
CA ARG A 401 12.64 15.79 12.08
C ARG A 401 11.47 14.94 12.55
N GLU A 402 11.19 13.84 11.86
CA GLU A 402 10.14 12.88 12.25
C GLU A 402 10.65 11.83 13.25
N LEU A 403 11.99 11.77 13.47
CA LEU A 403 12.58 10.81 14.39
C LEU A 403 12.38 11.22 15.84
N ARG A 404 11.93 10.28 16.65
CA ARG A 404 11.90 10.38 18.12
C ARG A 404 13.24 9.96 18.73
N ILE A 405 13.97 9.10 18.02
CA ILE A 405 15.29 8.60 18.41
C ILE A 405 16.39 9.64 18.08
N ARG A 406 17.33 9.83 19.03
CA ARG A 406 18.44 10.77 18.88
C ARG A 406 19.72 10.17 19.45
N PRO A 407 20.89 10.43 18.85
CA PRO A 407 22.16 10.10 19.45
C PRO A 407 22.27 10.58 20.90
N GLY A 408 22.79 9.72 21.80
CA GLY A 408 22.90 9.99 23.24
C GLY A 408 21.67 9.66 24.07
N ALA A 409 20.48 9.53 23.48
CA ALA A 409 19.28 9.10 24.18
C ALA A 409 19.34 7.60 24.55
N LEU A 410 18.55 7.19 25.54
CA LEU A 410 18.36 5.77 25.82
C LEU A 410 17.67 5.08 24.66
N PHE A 411 17.98 3.82 24.45
CA PHE A 411 17.25 2.99 23.52
C PHE A 411 15.78 2.87 23.93
N SER A 412 14.87 3.00 22.97
CA SER A 412 13.44 2.79 23.17
C SER A 412 12.84 2.17 21.94
N LYS A 413 12.28 0.97 22.09
CA LYS A 413 11.61 0.23 21.00
C LYS A 413 10.37 0.98 20.51
N SER A 414 9.58 1.54 21.42
CA SER A 414 8.38 2.30 21.10
C SER A 414 8.71 3.57 20.30
N ASP A 415 9.78 4.30 20.65
CA ASP A 415 10.23 5.48 19.93
C ASP A 415 10.73 5.14 18.52
N ILE A 416 11.42 4.02 18.34
CA ILE A 416 11.84 3.52 17.02
C ILE A 416 10.60 3.22 16.18
N MET A 417 9.69 2.40 16.71
CA MET A 417 8.47 2.00 15.98
C MET A 417 7.58 3.20 15.67
N ARG A 418 7.53 4.17 16.57
CA ARG A 418 6.83 5.42 16.35
C ARG A 418 7.48 6.28 15.26
N SER A 419 8.81 6.40 15.28
CA SER A 419 9.57 7.08 14.23
C SER A 419 9.30 6.47 12.86
N MET A 420 9.28 5.13 12.78
CA MET A 420 8.97 4.43 11.55
C MET A 420 7.54 4.71 11.07
N ARG A 421 6.56 4.74 11.99
CA ARG A 421 5.15 5.08 11.66
C ARG A 421 5.03 6.54 11.17
N GLU A 422 5.72 7.49 11.80
CA GLU A 422 5.69 8.89 11.39
C GLU A 422 6.34 9.10 10.00
N ILE A 423 7.46 8.43 9.71
CA ILE A 423 8.08 8.42 8.37
C ILE A 423 7.14 7.80 7.33
N ALA A 424 6.50 6.68 7.67
CA ALA A 424 5.54 6.00 6.79
C ALA A 424 4.32 6.87 6.50
N ALA A 425 3.81 7.58 7.50
CA ALA A 425 2.67 8.51 7.37
C ALA A 425 2.96 9.66 6.40
N GLY A 426 4.22 10.07 6.25
CA GLY A 426 4.65 11.04 5.25
C GLY A 426 4.44 10.56 3.80
N GLY A 427 4.24 9.26 3.57
CA GLY A 427 3.91 8.67 2.26
C GLY A 427 5.05 8.68 1.24
N HIS A 428 6.27 9.03 1.63
CA HIS A 428 7.43 9.10 0.75
C HIS A 428 8.17 7.76 0.59
N PHE A 429 7.94 6.83 1.50
CA PHE A 429 8.63 5.54 1.56
C PHE A 429 7.65 4.38 1.58
N ASN A 430 8.13 3.20 1.18
CA ASN A 430 7.35 1.97 1.20
C ASN A 430 7.33 1.39 2.64
N PRO A 431 6.18 1.36 3.33
CA PRO A 431 6.12 0.86 4.71
C PRO A 431 6.50 -0.62 4.86
N GLU A 432 6.33 -1.42 3.81
CA GLU A 432 6.60 -2.87 3.84
C GLU A 432 8.08 -3.20 3.87
N THR A 433 8.92 -2.31 3.36
CA THR A 433 10.39 -2.49 3.31
C THR A 433 11.13 -1.73 4.41
N MET A 434 10.40 -0.97 5.24
CA MET A 434 10.95 -0.15 6.30
C MET A 434 11.26 -1.00 7.56
N ASN A 435 12.42 -1.62 7.59
CA ASN A 435 12.91 -2.33 8.78
C ASN A 435 14.14 -1.62 9.36
N PRO A 436 14.13 -1.20 10.64
CA PRO A 436 15.31 -0.67 11.29
C PRO A 436 16.31 -1.80 11.51
N ASP A 437 17.56 -1.59 11.12
CA ASP A 437 18.68 -2.46 11.46
C ASP A 437 19.31 -1.94 12.76
N ILE A 438 19.21 -2.76 13.81
CA ILE A 438 19.67 -2.44 15.16
C ILE A 438 20.92 -3.23 15.43
N GLN A 439 22.04 -2.54 15.55
CA GLN A 439 23.35 -3.12 15.75
C GLN A 439 23.88 -2.79 17.15
N PRO A 440 23.66 -3.67 18.17
CA PRO A 440 24.13 -3.42 19.51
C PRO A 440 25.64 -3.64 19.62
N ASN A 441 26.30 -2.80 20.42
CA ASN A 441 27.68 -2.96 20.86
C ASN A 441 27.70 -3.23 22.37
N GLU A 442 27.85 -4.48 22.75
CA GLU A 442 27.84 -4.91 24.14
C GLU A 442 29.05 -4.37 24.94
N ASN A 443 30.19 -4.09 24.26
CA ASN A 443 31.41 -3.68 24.94
C ASN A 443 31.31 -2.26 25.55
N ASP A 444 30.58 -1.36 24.91
CA ASP A 444 30.45 0.03 25.36
C ASP A 444 29.00 0.43 25.74
N GLY A 445 28.05 -0.52 25.67
CA GLY A 445 26.65 -0.27 26.03
C GLY A 445 25.96 0.68 25.05
N THR A 446 26.38 0.72 23.79
CA THR A 446 25.79 1.58 22.77
C THR A 446 25.08 0.77 21.69
N VAL A 447 24.27 1.47 20.86
CA VAL A 447 23.57 0.86 19.73
C VAL A 447 23.61 1.79 18.54
N ASP A 448 23.98 1.26 17.40
CA ASP A 448 23.83 1.91 16.11
C ASP A 448 22.50 1.47 15.47
N ILE A 449 21.77 2.43 14.92
CA ILE A 449 20.48 2.19 14.26
C ILE A 449 20.56 2.66 12.81
N ALA A 450 20.42 1.76 11.86
CA ALA A 450 20.34 2.10 10.45
C ALA A 450 18.91 1.97 9.92
N LEU A 451 18.38 3.06 9.37
CA LEU A 451 17.07 3.10 8.75
C LEU A 451 17.25 2.93 7.23
N ASN A 452 16.96 1.75 6.73
CA ASN A 452 16.99 1.46 5.31
C ASN A 452 15.61 1.75 4.72
N LEU A 453 15.52 2.82 3.91
CA LEU A 453 14.27 3.33 3.38
C LEU A 453 14.24 3.11 1.87
N GLU A 454 13.13 2.61 1.36
CA GLU A 454 12.88 2.48 -0.07
C GLU A 454 11.90 3.56 -0.51
N GLN A 455 12.33 4.43 -1.41
CA GLN A 455 11.48 5.53 -1.88
C GLN A 455 10.33 5.03 -2.73
N LYS A 456 9.15 5.61 -2.50
CA LYS A 456 7.92 5.36 -3.25
C LYS A 456 7.56 6.61 -4.05
N ALA A 457 7.15 6.40 -5.32
CA ALA A 457 6.53 7.48 -6.09
C ALA A 457 5.21 7.87 -5.42
N ASN A 458 5.11 9.12 -4.97
CA ASN A 458 3.96 9.64 -4.24
C ASN A 458 3.29 10.86 -4.91
N ASP A 459 3.76 11.24 -6.08
CA ASP A 459 3.05 12.18 -6.93
C ASP A 459 1.75 11.51 -7.44
N LYS A 460 0.65 12.23 -7.35
CA LYS A 460 -0.68 11.70 -7.67
C LYS A 460 -1.29 12.46 -8.83
N VAL A 461 -1.79 11.72 -9.78
CA VAL A 461 -2.71 12.20 -10.80
C VAL A 461 -4.06 11.60 -10.52
N GLN A 462 -5.02 12.42 -10.15
CA GLN A 462 -6.38 11.98 -9.87
C GLN A 462 -7.31 12.44 -10.99
N LEU A 463 -8.00 11.49 -11.57
CA LEU A 463 -9.07 11.72 -12.53
C LEU A 463 -10.37 11.26 -11.88
N SER A 464 -11.36 12.16 -11.80
CA SER A 464 -12.66 11.85 -11.23
C SER A 464 -13.74 12.25 -12.21
N PHE A 465 -14.77 11.42 -12.33
CA PHE A 465 -15.92 11.69 -13.16
C PHE A 465 -17.18 11.49 -12.31
N GLY A 466 -18.05 12.47 -12.34
CA GLY A 466 -19.36 12.41 -11.69
C GLY A 466 -20.48 12.59 -12.70
N TRP A 467 -21.64 12.05 -12.42
CA TRP A 467 -22.86 12.27 -13.20
C TRP A 467 -23.90 12.92 -12.31
N GLY A 468 -24.41 14.08 -12.72
CA GLY A 468 -25.45 14.79 -12.00
C GLY A 468 -26.56 15.30 -12.94
N GLN A 469 -27.48 16.08 -12.38
CA GLN A 469 -28.62 16.66 -13.15
C GLN A 469 -28.16 17.49 -14.35
N THR A 470 -26.99 18.10 -14.28
CA THR A 470 -26.42 18.95 -15.34
C THR A 470 -25.47 18.19 -16.27
N GLY A 471 -25.40 16.85 -16.16
CA GLY A 471 -24.55 15.99 -16.98
C GLY A 471 -23.27 15.52 -16.27
N VAL A 472 -22.25 15.19 -17.06
CA VAL A 472 -20.98 14.68 -16.56
C VAL A 472 -20.10 15.83 -16.07
N THR A 473 -19.58 15.70 -14.86
CA THR A 473 -18.54 16.57 -14.31
C THR A 473 -17.22 15.81 -14.30
N GLY A 474 -16.20 16.38 -14.89
CA GLY A 474 -14.84 15.85 -14.86
C GLY A 474 -13.95 16.69 -13.93
N GLN A 475 -13.08 16.02 -13.19
CA GLN A 475 -12.04 16.65 -12.37
C GLN A 475 -10.69 16.03 -12.67
N VAL A 476 -9.69 16.89 -12.82
CA VAL A 476 -8.28 16.51 -12.89
C VAL A 476 -7.57 17.19 -11.73
N ALA A 477 -6.85 16.42 -10.93
CA ALA A 477 -6.00 16.95 -9.86
C ALA A 477 -4.60 16.37 -9.98
N LEU A 478 -3.60 17.24 -9.92
CA LEU A 478 -2.19 16.91 -9.86
C LEU A 478 -1.68 17.28 -8.48
N SER A 479 -1.07 16.36 -7.78
CA SER A 479 -0.49 16.59 -6.46
C SER A 479 0.94 16.10 -6.40
N PHE A 480 1.85 16.98 -6.06
CA PHE A 480 3.28 16.76 -5.95
C PHE A 480 3.66 16.77 -4.48
N SER A 481 3.92 15.61 -3.91
CA SER A 481 4.05 15.43 -2.45
C SER A 481 5.45 15.69 -1.90
N ASN A 482 6.46 15.83 -2.75
CA ASN A 482 7.83 16.15 -2.33
C ASN A 482 8.31 17.48 -2.93
N PHE A 483 7.45 18.48 -2.92
CA PHE A 483 7.76 19.80 -3.45
C PHE A 483 8.76 20.53 -2.53
N SER A 484 9.54 21.44 -3.13
CA SER A 484 10.44 22.34 -2.41
C SER A 484 10.25 23.78 -2.90
N MET A 485 9.55 24.58 -2.10
CA MET A 485 9.37 26.01 -2.38
C MET A 485 10.72 26.75 -2.44
N LYS A 486 11.68 26.35 -1.60
CA LYS A 486 13.02 26.93 -1.57
C LYS A 486 13.76 26.80 -2.91
N ASN A 487 13.55 25.68 -3.58
CA ASN A 487 14.20 25.35 -4.85
C ASN A 487 13.44 25.88 -6.08
N LEU A 488 12.27 26.51 -5.92
CA LEU A 488 11.42 26.96 -7.01
C LEU A 488 12.15 27.88 -8.00
N PHE A 489 13.03 28.75 -7.51
CA PHE A 489 13.80 29.70 -8.34
C PHE A 489 15.22 29.22 -8.66
N ASN A 490 15.54 27.95 -8.35
CA ASN A 490 16.84 27.36 -8.63
C ASN A 490 16.69 26.10 -9.51
N PRO A 491 16.54 26.25 -10.84
CA PRO A 491 16.33 25.11 -11.76
C PRO A 491 17.46 24.07 -11.76
N SER A 492 18.68 24.49 -11.39
CA SER A 492 19.83 23.57 -11.32
C SER A 492 19.73 22.54 -10.20
N SER A 493 18.87 22.79 -9.19
CA SER A 493 18.62 21.87 -8.08
C SER A 493 17.47 20.89 -8.34
N TYR A 494 16.79 20.98 -9.49
CA TYR A 494 15.65 20.13 -9.80
C TYR A 494 16.08 18.69 -10.01
N LYS A 495 15.50 17.78 -9.27
CA LYS A 495 15.60 16.33 -9.43
C LYS A 495 14.41 15.81 -10.26
N GLY A 496 14.19 16.38 -11.46
CA GLY A 496 13.07 16.10 -12.37
C GLY A 496 12.43 17.39 -12.89
N ILE A 497 11.14 17.35 -13.26
CA ILE A 497 10.41 18.49 -13.84
C ILE A 497 10.09 19.56 -12.77
N ILE A 498 9.98 19.15 -11.49
CA ILE A 498 9.50 19.96 -10.38
C ILE A 498 10.56 19.99 -9.29
N PRO A 499 10.73 21.15 -8.59
CA PRO A 499 11.65 21.24 -7.46
C PRO A 499 11.21 20.30 -6.34
N ARG A 500 12.10 19.42 -5.90
CA ARG A 500 11.85 18.38 -4.90
C ARG A 500 12.82 18.49 -3.72
N GLY A 501 12.45 17.90 -2.59
CA GLY A 501 13.35 17.64 -1.46
C GLY A 501 12.83 18.03 -0.09
N ASP A 502 11.94 19.00 0.07
CA ASP A 502 11.50 19.50 1.37
C ASP A 502 10.26 18.79 1.95
N GLY A 503 9.68 17.84 1.22
CA GLY A 503 8.49 17.10 1.64
C GLY A 503 7.23 17.96 1.73
N GLN A 504 7.21 19.10 1.03
CA GLN A 504 6.03 19.96 0.91
C GLN A 504 5.11 19.41 -0.16
N THR A 505 3.83 19.77 -0.10
CA THR A 505 2.85 19.36 -1.11
C THR A 505 2.38 20.56 -1.91
N PHE A 506 2.45 20.46 -3.22
CA PHE A 506 1.89 21.43 -4.14
C PHE A 506 0.85 20.75 -5.03
N SER A 507 -0.36 21.31 -5.08
CA SER A 507 -1.44 20.69 -5.84
C SER A 507 -2.15 21.72 -6.74
N ILE A 508 -2.53 21.25 -7.92
CA ILE A 508 -3.34 22.00 -8.86
C ILE A 508 -4.52 21.10 -9.24
N SER A 509 -5.72 21.63 -9.16
CA SER A 509 -6.90 20.91 -9.61
C SER A 509 -7.80 21.78 -10.49
N ALA A 510 -8.43 21.14 -11.44
CA ALA A 510 -9.43 21.72 -12.29
C ALA A 510 -10.64 20.80 -12.38
N GLN A 511 -11.81 21.34 -12.13
CA GLN A 511 -13.07 20.61 -12.24
C GLN A 511 -13.98 21.35 -13.22
N THR A 512 -14.61 20.62 -14.09
CA THR A 512 -15.52 21.23 -15.07
C THR A 512 -16.72 20.34 -15.37
N ASN A 513 -17.84 20.99 -15.53
CA ASN A 513 -19.02 20.43 -16.17
C ASN A 513 -19.28 21.26 -17.44
N ALA A 514 -18.28 21.29 -18.32
CA ALA A 514 -18.31 22.01 -19.60
C ALA A 514 -18.88 23.43 -19.52
N LYS A 515 -20.21 23.60 -19.67
CA LYS A 515 -20.86 24.87 -19.74
C LYS A 515 -21.35 25.43 -18.41
N TYR A 516 -21.71 24.57 -17.46
CA TYR A 516 -22.45 24.99 -16.26
C TYR A 516 -21.56 25.32 -15.08
N TYR A 517 -20.43 24.63 -14.94
CA TYR A 517 -19.54 24.77 -13.80
C TYR A 517 -18.07 24.62 -14.20
N GLN A 518 -17.24 25.51 -13.68
CA GLN A 518 -15.79 25.44 -13.79
C GLN A 518 -15.20 25.83 -12.45
N SER A 519 -14.23 25.09 -11.97
CA SER A 519 -13.51 25.40 -10.73
C SER A 519 -12.03 25.09 -10.89
N TYR A 520 -11.20 25.96 -10.36
CA TYR A 520 -9.75 25.84 -10.35
C TYR A 520 -9.28 26.05 -8.93
N ASN A 521 -8.39 25.20 -8.47
CA ASN A 521 -7.78 25.33 -7.16
C ASN A 521 -6.27 25.12 -7.27
N ILE A 522 -5.51 25.97 -6.59
CA ILE A 522 -4.06 25.83 -6.39
C ILE A 522 -3.85 25.81 -4.90
N SER A 523 -3.14 24.81 -4.40
CA SER A 523 -2.84 24.71 -2.97
C SER A 523 -1.39 24.33 -2.72
N PHE A 524 -0.86 24.90 -1.64
CA PHE A 524 0.46 24.62 -1.10
C PHE A 524 0.33 24.24 0.38
N PHE A 525 1.03 23.17 0.77
CA PHE A 525 1.06 22.72 2.15
C PHE A 525 2.48 22.38 2.58
N ASP A 526 2.92 23.00 3.67
CA ASP A 526 4.17 22.70 4.35
C ASP A 526 3.86 22.09 5.72
N PRO A 527 4.17 20.81 5.97
CA PRO A 527 3.89 20.17 7.25
C PRO A 527 4.80 20.61 8.39
N TRP A 528 5.94 21.25 8.07
CA TRP A 528 6.95 21.68 9.04
C TRP A 528 7.45 23.09 8.77
N LEU A 529 6.58 24.07 8.85
CA LEU A 529 6.94 25.48 8.67
C LEU A 529 8.09 25.87 9.60
N GLY A 530 9.20 26.32 9.00
CA GLY A 530 10.41 26.66 9.73
C GLY A 530 11.29 25.46 10.15
N GLY A 531 10.86 24.23 9.93
CA GLY A 531 11.67 23.01 10.08
C GLY A 531 11.95 22.52 11.49
N SER A 532 11.63 23.31 12.54
CA SER A 532 11.99 23.01 13.94
C SER A 532 10.86 22.35 14.74
N ARG A 533 9.62 22.61 14.39
CA ARG A 533 8.42 22.10 15.08
C ARG A 533 7.41 21.61 14.05
N PRO A 534 6.55 20.65 14.40
CA PRO A 534 5.51 20.13 13.50
C PRO A 534 4.35 21.13 13.33
N ASN A 535 4.68 22.36 12.91
CA ASN A 535 3.73 23.39 12.58
C ASN A 535 3.51 23.39 11.09
N SER A 536 2.27 23.27 10.65
CA SER A 536 1.94 23.27 9.24
C SER A 536 1.48 24.65 8.76
N LEU A 537 1.79 24.93 7.50
CA LEU A 537 1.24 26.05 6.75
C LEU A 537 0.47 25.53 5.54
N SER A 538 -0.74 25.97 5.37
CA SER A 538 -1.52 25.75 4.14
C SER A 538 -1.89 27.09 3.49
N VAL A 539 -1.75 27.17 2.17
CA VAL A 539 -2.20 28.31 1.38
C VAL A 539 -3.00 27.76 0.21
N SER A 540 -4.19 28.27 0.00
CA SER A 540 -4.97 27.89 -1.19
C SER A 540 -5.58 29.10 -1.90
N LEU A 541 -5.66 28.99 -3.20
CA LEU A 541 -6.33 29.91 -4.10
C LEU A 541 -7.41 29.13 -4.84
N ASP A 542 -8.62 29.60 -4.77
CA ASP A 542 -9.76 28.97 -5.44
C ASP A 542 -10.51 29.98 -6.32
N TYR A 543 -10.90 29.51 -7.48
CA TYR A 543 -11.78 30.24 -8.38
C TYR A 543 -12.84 29.30 -8.93
N SER A 544 -14.09 29.69 -8.87
CA SER A 544 -15.17 28.95 -9.53
C SER A 544 -16.14 29.87 -10.24
N ARG A 545 -16.71 29.31 -11.30
CA ARG A 545 -17.77 29.96 -12.08
C ARG A 545 -18.88 28.94 -12.33
N SER A 546 -20.08 29.31 -11.88
CA SER A 546 -21.32 28.58 -12.20
C SER A 546 -22.16 29.42 -13.13
N THR A 547 -22.78 28.80 -14.12
CA THR A 547 -23.76 29.45 -15.01
C THR A 547 -25.12 28.82 -14.81
N GLY A 548 -26.16 29.60 -15.06
CA GLY A 548 -27.50 29.18 -14.73
C GLY A 548 -28.11 28.19 -15.75
N ILE A 549 -29.10 27.49 -15.24
CA ILE A 549 -30.00 26.64 -16.02
C ILE A 549 -31.33 27.39 -16.18
N ASN A 550 -31.92 27.39 -17.37
CA ASN A 550 -33.20 28.03 -17.63
C ASN A 550 -34.28 27.38 -16.76
N SER A 551 -35.18 28.20 -16.20
CA SER A 551 -36.32 27.76 -15.41
C SER A 551 -37.22 26.74 -16.12
N ALA A 552 -37.28 26.78 -17.46
CA ALA A 552 -37.95 25.77 -18.27
C ALA A 552 -37.40 24.33 -18.06
N PHE A 553 -36.14 24.18 -17.67
CA PHE A 553 -35.57 22.88 -17.33
C PHE A 553 -36.17 22.29 -16.06
N TYR A 554 -36.51 23.14 -15.10
CA TYR A 554 -37.10 22.68 -13.82
C TYR A 554 -38.63 22.55 -13.90
N THR A 555 -39.30 23.28 -14.79
CA THR A 555 -40.73 23.19 -14.97
C THR A 555 -41.15 22.05 -15.89
N ASN A 556 -40.29 21.59 -16.79
CA ASN A 556 -40.44 20.32 -17.51
C ASN A 556 -40.00 19.15 -16.62
N ASN A 557 -40.78 18.95 -15.57
CA ASN A 557 -40.63 17.87 -14.62
C ASN A 557 -40.32 16.55 -15.33
N TRP A 558 -39.32 15.84 -14.87
CA TRP A 558 -39.05 14.42 -15.20
C TRP A 558 -40.34 13.58 -15.04
N ALA A 559 -41.21 13.91 -14.11
CA ALA A 559 -42.51 13.27 -13.93
C ALA A 559 -43.41 13.44 -15.17
N ASN A 560 -43.40 14.60 -15.83
CA ASN A 560 -44.17 14.83 -17.08
C ASN A 560 -43.49 14.13 -18.27
N ALA A 561 -42.17 14.04 -18.32
CA ALA A 561 -41.44 13.27 -19.34
C ALA A 561 -41.71 11.77 -19.22
N TYR A 562 -41.75 11.21 -17.99
CA TYR A 562 -42.16 9.82 -17.76
C TYR A 562 -43.64 9.57 -18.08
N GLN A 563 -44.53 10.49 -17.73
CA GLN A 563 -45.94 10.34 -18.04
C GLN A 563 -46.20 10.46 -19.55
N TYR A 564 -45.51 11.35 -20.25
CA TYR A 564 -45.59 11.45 -21.72
C TYR A 564 -44.97 10.24 -22.45
N ALA A 565 -43.88 9.71 -21.97
CA ALA A 565 -43.25 8.51 -22.51
C ALA A 565 -44.13 7.24 -22.31
N TYR A 566 -44.90 7.19 -21.21
CA TYR A 566 -45.79 6.05 -20.93
C TYR A 566 -47.09 6.07 -21.80
N TYR A 567 -47.55 7.27 -22.21
CA TYR A 567 -48.77 7.40 -23.02
C TYR A 567 -48.52 7.50 -24.53
N ASN A 568 -47.28 7.71 -25.01
CA ASN A 568 -46.96 7.83 -26.42
C ASN A 568 -45.83 6.87 -26.83
N THR A 569 -46.22 5.61 -27.03
CA THR A 569 -45.27 4.53 -27.42
C THR A 569 -44.80 4.58 -28.88
N ASN A 570 -45.07 5.66 -29.66
CA ASN A 570 -44.79 5.64 -31.10
C ASN A 570 -43.95 6.78 -31.69
N THR A 571 -43.21 7.56 -30.86
CA THR A 571 -42.24 8.49 -31.46
C THR A 571 -41.06 8.71 -30.53
N TYR A 572 -40.05 7.86 -30.67
CA TYR A 572 -38.74 8.01 -30.05
C TYR A 572 -38.01 9.17 -30.74
N ASN A 573 -38.21 10.38 -30.28
CA ASN A 573 -37.51 11.55 -30.79
C ASN A 573 -36.28 11.81 -29.89
N GLN A 574 -35.17 11.15 -30.22
CA GLN A 574 -33.86 11.38 -29.56
C GLN A 574 -33.39 12.85 -29.63
N ASN A 575 -33.94 13.64 -30.53
CA ASN A 575 -33.65 15.05 -30.68
C ASN A 575 -34.28 15.94 -29.59
N TYR A 576 -35.33 15.50 -28.91
CA TYR A 576 -36.03 16.32 -27.91
C TYR A 576 -35.23 16.50 -26.63
N ASN A 577 -34.51 15.44 -26.21
CA ASN A 577 -33.66 15.51 -25.02
C ASN A 577 -32.41 16.38 -25.23
N SER A 578 -31.81 16.34 -26.42
CA SER A 578 -30.63 17.17 -26.72
C SER A 578 -31.02 18.65 -26.90
N TYR A 579 -32.22 18.92 -27.41
CA TYR A 579 -32.72 20.28 -27.59
C TYR A 579 -33.11 20.91 -26.25
N ALA A 580 -33.73 20.17 -25.36
CA ALA A 580 -34.07 20.61 -23.99
C ALA A 580 -32.81 20.92 -23.17
N ILE A 581 -31.79 20.09 -23.30
CA ILE A 581 -30.49 20.28 -22.60
C ILE A 581 -29.73 21.47 -23.21
N GLN A 582 -29.71 21.61 -24.53
CA GLN A 582 -29.05 22.76 -25.19
C GLN A 582 -29.70 24.10 -24.87
N ASN A 583 -31.02 24.15 -24.72
CA ASN A 583 -31.74 25.38 -24.37
C ASN A 583 -31.85 25.66 -22.87
N ALA A 584 -31.38 24.72 -22.01
CA ALA A 584 -31.35 24.91 -20.57
C ALA A 584 -30.20 25.83 -20.10
N TYR A 585 -29.19 26.03 -20.92
CA TYR A 585 -28.03 26.86 -20.58
C TYR A 585 -28.36 28.36 -20.71
N ASP A 586 -28.20 29.09 -19.61
CA ASP A 586 -28.36 30.56 -19.60
C ASP A 586 -27.03 31.24 -19.21
N PRO A 587 -26.28 31.73 -20.20
CA PRO A 587 -24.96 32.37 -19.94
C PRO A 587 -25.11 33.74 -19.23
N ASN A 588 -26.30 34.30 -19.15
CA ASN A 588 -26.55 35.58 -18.48
C ASN A 588 -26.75 35.41 -16.97
N LYS A 589 -26.99 34.19 -16.51
CA LYS A 589 -27.00 33.86 -15.08
C LYS A 589 -25.63 33.37 -14.65
N VAL A 590 -24.96 34.12 -13.83
CA VAL A 590 -23.58 33.85 -13.43
C VAL A 590 -23.41 34.00 -11.92
N LEU A 591 -22.77 33.02 -11.30
CA LEU A 591 -22.15 33.09 -9.98
C LEU A 591 -20.66 32.84 -10.14
N GLN A 592 -19.84 33.80 -9.74
CA GLN A 592 -18.38 33.66 -9.64
C GLN A 592 -17.96 33.75 -8.19
N LEU A 593 -16.99 32.94 -7.85
CA LEU A 593 -16.35 32.90 -6.56
C LEU A 593 -14.84 32.94 -6.74
N ALA A 594 -14.18 33.84 -6.06
CA ALA A 594 -12.72 33.84 -5.96
C ALA A 594 -12.33 33.89 -4.49
N GLY A 595 -11.37 33.04 -4.10
CA GLY A 595 -10.99 32.89 -2.71
C GLY A 595 -9.48 32.76 -2.52
N VAL A 596 -9.03 33.21 -1.37
CA VAL A 596 -7.70 32.92 -0.84
C VAL A 596 -7.83 32.49 0.61
N SER A 597 -7.15 31.42 0.99
CA SER A 597 -7.09 30.98 2.38
C SER A 597 -5.67 30.71 2.82
N VAL A 598 -5.38 31.04 4.08
CA VAL A 598 -4.12 30.73 4.75
C VAL A 598 -4.47 30.03 6.04
N GLY A 599 -3.87 28.88 6.28
CA GLY A 599 -4.07 28.08 7.48
C GLY A 599 -2.75 27.79 8.15
N PHE A 600 -2.77 27.81 9.46
CA PHE A 600 -1.68 27.40 10.33
C PHE A 600 -2.15 26.26 11.21
N GLY A 601 -1.38 25.18 11.28
CA GLY A 601 -1.69 24.01 12.10
C GLY A 601 -0.52 23.67 13.02
N THR A 602 -0.84 23.08 14.17
CA THR A 602 0.17 22.59 15.11
C THR A 602 -0.31 21.33 15.80
N ARG A 603 0.62 20.41 16.06
CA ARG A 603 0.37 19.23 16.90
C ARG A 603 0.55 19.64 18.36
N LEU A 604 -0.43 19.31 19.18
CA LEU A 604 -0.38 19.60 20.62
C LEU A 604 0.34 18.45 21.33
N SER A 605 1.01 18.76 22.44
CA SER A 605 1.64 17.77 23.31
C SER A 605 0.76 17.38 24.51
N TRP A 606 -0.31 18.12 24.74
CA TRP A 606 -1.25 17.90 25.84
C TRP A 606 -2.69 18.03 25.31
N PRO A 607 -3.62 17.16 25.71
CA PRO A 607 -3.54 16.03 26.68
C PRO A 607 -2.75 14.84 26.15
N ASP A 608 -2.70 14.61 24.86
CA ASP A 608 -1.83 13.68 24.17
C ASP A 608 -1.40 14.25 22.82
N ASP A 609 -0.45 13.62 22.18
CA ASP A 609 0.11 14.12 20.92
C ASP A 609 -0.64 13.66 19.64
N TYR A 610 -1.83 13.08 19.80
CA TYR A 610 -2.79 12.85 18.72
C TYR A 610 -3.65 14.09 18.44
N PHE A 611 -3.63 15.10 19.33
CA PHE A 611 -4.34 16.35 19.14
C PHE A 611 -3.64 17.26 18.14
N GLN A 612 -4.45 17.83 17.26
CA GLN A 612 -4.03 18.84 16.29
C GLN A 612 -4.95 20.04 16.39
N PHE A 613 -4.35 21.22 16.40
CA PHE A 613 -5.06 22.49 16.34
C PHE A 613 -4.74 23.18 15.02
N GLN A 614 -5.75 23.70 14.35
CA GLN A 614 -5.60 24.49 13.12
C GLN A 614 -6.39 25.77 13.22
N ALA A 615 -5.77 26.86 12.78
CA ALA A 615 -6.40 28.16 12.61
C ALA A 615 -6.27 28.58 11.14
N SER A 616 -7.34 29.06 10.54
CA SER A 616 -7.35 29.51 9.14
C SER A 616 -8.02 30.83 8.99
N LEU A 617 -7.48 31.65 8.09
CA LEU A 617 -8.09 32.91 7.65
C LEU A 617 -8.35 32.78 6.15
N ALA A 618 -9.59 33.04 5.73
CA ALA A 618 -9.95 33.02 4.34
C ALA A 618 -10.72 34.29 3.95
N TYR A 619 -10.43 34.76 2.74
CA TYR A 619 -11.22 35.80 2.10
C TYR A 619 -11.86 35.21 0.85
N ARG A 620 -13.16 35.41 0.67
CA ARG A 620 -13.93 35.01 -0.51
C ARG A 620 -14.73 36.18 -1.05
N TRP A 621 -14.64 36.34 -2.35
CA TRP A 621 -15.39 37.30 -3.13
C TRP A 621 -16.41 36.56 -4.00
N TYR A 622 -17.66 37.03 -3.97
CA TYR A 622 -18.77 36.50 -4.75
C TYR A 622 -19.26 37.57 -5.70
N TYR A 623 -19.51 37.17 -6.94
CA TYR A 623 -20.16 38.00 -7.95
C TYR A 623 -21.36 37.29 -8.50
N LEU A 624 -22.52 37.92 -8.41
CA LEU A 624 -23.80 37.40 -8.88
C LEU A 624 -24.36 38.31 -9.96
N LYS A 625 -24.81 37.68 -11.06
CA LYS A 625 -25.50 38.37 -12.16
C LYS A 625 -26.71 37.51 -12.54
N ASN A 626 -27.90 38.07 -12.38
CA ASN A 626 -29.18 37.42 -12.66
C ASN A 626 -29.31 36.03 -12.02
N TRP A 627 -28.70 35.84 -10.83
CA TRP A 627 -28.64 34.56 -10.13
C TRP A 627 -29.91 34.34 -9.32
N ASP A 628 -30.96 33.82 -9.96
CA ASP A 628 -32.28 33.64 -9.35
C ASP A 628 -32.37 32.53 -8.32
N TYR A 629 -31.35 31.71 -8.23
CA TYR A 629 -31.32 30.51 -7.36
C TYR A 629 -31.05 30.86 -5.91
N LEU A 630 -30.31 31.95 -5.64
CA LEU A 630 -30.14 32.44 -4.29
C LEU A 630 -31.30 33.41 -3.98
N TYR A 631 -32.16 32.93 -3.12
CA TYR A 631 -33.36 33.67 -2.67
C TYR A 631 -33.05 35.04 -2.10
N TYR A 632 -31.83 35.25 -1.63
CA TYR A 632 -31.42 36.44 -0.88
C TYR A 632 -30.77 37.51 -1.75
N MET A 633 -30.10 37.18 -2.82
CA MET A 633 -29.43 38.15 -3.68
C MET A 633 -29.33 37.64 -5.13
N ARG A 634 -29.83 38.44 -6.05
CA ARG A 634 -29.87 38.14 -7.49
C ARG A 634 -28.71 38.77 -8.26
N ASN A 635 -28.39 40.00 -7.93
CA ASN A 635 -27.38 40.80 -8.58
C ASN A 635 -26.48 41.47 -7.53
N GLY A 636 -25.18 41.62 -7.81
CA GLY A 636 -24.24 42.34 -6.97
C GLY A 636 -23.01 41.56 -6.57
N THR A 637 -22.29 42.11 -5.65
CA THR A 637 -21.05 41.49 -5.07
C THR A 637 -21.22 41.27 -3.57
N SER A 638 -20.68 40.18 -3.10
CA SER A 638 -20.64 39.84 -1.68
C SER A 638 -19.22 39.47 -1.26
N ASN A 639 -18.85 39.81 -0.05
CA ASN A 639 -17.51 39.52 0.50
C ASN A 639 -17.66 38.70 1.79
N SER A 640 -16.73 37.80 2.02
CA SER A 640 -16.66 37.05 3.24
C SER A 640 -15.21 36.98 3.73
N ILE A 641 -14.99 37.36 4.97
CA ILE A 641 -13.74 37.05 5.69
C ILE A 641 -14.11 36.04 6.76
N THR A 642 -13.46 34.88 6.74
CA THR A 642 -13.76 33.81 7.69
C THR A 642 -12.55 33.48 8.50
N LEU A 643 -12.71 33.39 9.81
CA LEU A 643 -11.77 32.76 10.74
C LEU A 643 -12.29 31.36 11.04
N GLY A 644 -11.48 30.36 10.71
CA GLY A 644 -11.74 28.95 11.02
C GLY A 644 -10.80 28.48 12.12
N LEU A 645 -11.36 27.81 13.12
CA LEU A 645 -10.61 27.13 14.17
C LEU A 645 -11.03 25.66 14.18
N ASN A 646 -10.08 24.76 14.09
CA ASN A 646 -10.31 23.32 14.15
C ASN A 646 -9.47 22.71 15.26
N LEU A 647 -10.09 21.94 16.11
CA LEU A 647 -9.43 21.05 17.06
C LEU A 647 -9.82 19.63 16.72
N SER A 648 -8.84 18.80 16.37
CA SER A 648 -9.08 17.40 16.00
C SER A 648 -8.14 16.47 16.73
N ARG A 649 -8.60 15.22 16.92
CA ARG A 649 -7.82 14.12 17.48
C ARG A 649 -8.07 12.87 16.65
N THR A 650 -7.02 12.18 16.27
CA THR A 650 -7.10 10.95 15.50
C THR A 650 -6.16 9.91 16.08
N SER A 651 -6.74 8.85 16.67
CA SER A 651 -6.01 7.73 17.30
C SER A 651 -6.45 6.37 16.77
N ILE A 652 -6.74 6.29 15.48
CA ILE A 652 -7.15 5.03 14.81
C ILE A 652 -5.93 4.18 14.46
N ASP A 653 -6.11 2.86 14.50
CA ASP A 653 -5.08 1.86 14.18
C ASP A 653 -4.81 1.71 12.67
N ASN A 654 -5.85 1.81 11.86
CA ASN A 654 -5.73 1.63 10.41
C ASN A 654 -6.75 2.50 9.67
N PRO A 655 -6.34 3.31 8.67
CA PRO A 655 -7.26 4.20 7.95
C PRO A 655 -8.18 3.48 6.95
N ILE A 656 -7.89 2.23 6.54
CA ILE A 656 -8.69 1.50 5.54
C ILE A 656 -9.75 0.64 6.23
N TYR A 657 -9.37 -0.17 7.20
CA TYR A 657 -10.27 -0.93 8.05
C TYR A 657 -9.89 -0.71 9.49
N THR A 658 -10.50 0.27 10.09
CA THR A 658 -10.25 0.64 11.50
C THR A 658 -10.89 -0.40 12.41
N ARG A 659 -10.10 -0.98 13.31
CA ARG A 659 -10.57 -1.96 14.30
C ARG A 659 -10.76 -1.33 15.66
N ARG A 660 -9.91 -0.39 16.03
CA ARG A 660 -9.95 0.30 17.32
C ARG A 660 -9.49 1.75 17.21
N GLY A 661 -9.90 2.54 18.17
CA GLY A 661 -9.50 3.94 18.25
C GLY A 661 -10.65 4.91 18.04
N SER A 662 -10.33 6.17 18.03
CA SER A 662 -11.32 7.24 17.89
C SER A 662 -10.79 8.42 17.07
N GLN A 663 -11.73 9.11 16.47
CA GLN A 663 -11.50 10.39 15.81
C GLN A 663 -12.57 11.36 16.28
N PHE A 664 -12.18 12.57 16.58
CA PHE A 664 -13.15 13.66 16.72
C PHE A 664 -12.60 14.97 16.15
N SER A 665 -13.51 15.85 15.78
CA SER A 665 -13.19 17.24 15.42
C SER A 665 -14.25 18.20 15.92
N ILE A 666 -13.78 19.38 16.34
CA ILE A 666 -14.59 20.55 16.62
C ILE A 666 -14.15 21.64 15.67
N ASP A 667 -15.06 22.08 14.82
CA ASP A 667 -14.82 23.12 13.82
C ASP A 667 -15.66 24.34 14.16
N LEU A 668 -15.01 25.46 14.45
CA LEU A 668 -15.66 26.75 14.62
C LEU A 668 -15.25 27.66 13.48
N THR A 669 -16.19 28.06 12.65
CA THR A 669 -15.99 29.03 11.58
C THR A 669 -16.81 30.26 11.88
N MET A 670 -16.19 31.44 11.83
CA MET A 670 -16.89 32.69 12.08
C MET A 670 -16.41 33.82 11.17
N THR A 671 -17.31 34.70 10.87
CA THR A 671 -17.01 35.96 10.18
C THR A 671 -17.02 37.11 11.18
N PRO A 672 -16.30 38.22 10.92
CA PRO A 672 -16.46 39.43 11.70
C PRO A 672 -17.91 39.92 11.66
N PRO A 673 -18.48 40.41 12.77
CA PRO A 673 -19.84 40.94 12.83
C PRO A 673 -19.91 42.33 12.22
N ALA A 674 -19.80 42.41 10.88
CA ALA A 674 -19.74 43.65 10.13
C ALA A 674 -21.00 44.53 10.39
N SER A 675 -22.13 43.90 10.66
CA SER A 675 -23.38 44.63 11.01
C SER A 675 -23.30 45.40 12.32
N LEU A 676 -22.51 44.94 13.29
CA LEU A 676 -22.35 45.62 14.58
C LEU A 676 -21.51 46.91 14.48
N PHE A 677 -20.68 47.01 13.44
CA PHE A 677 -19.84 48.20 13.18
C PHE A 677 -20.50 49.18 12.19
N GLY A 678 -21.60 48.76 11.55
CA GLY A 678 -22.34 49.61 10.58
C GLY A 678 -23.45 50.43 11.26
N LYS A 679 -23.56 51.70 10.90
CA LYS A 679 -24.62 52.60 11.39
C LYS A 679 -25.95 52.46 10.60
N LYS A 680 -26.18 51.33 9.92
CA LYS A 680 -27.41 51.15 9.13
C LYS A 680 -28.56 50.62 10.00
N ASN A 681 -29.79 51.03 9.65
CA ASN A 681 -30.97 50.42 10.25
C ASN A 681 -31.22 49.05 9.57
N TRP A 682 -30.67 47.99 10.16
CA TRP A 682 -30.72 46.63 9.60
C TRP A 682 -32.14 46.06 9.59
N ALA A 683 -33.00 46.46 10.55
CA ALA A 683 -34.39 46.06 10.59
C ALA A 683 -35.19 46.62 9.40
N ALA A 684 -35.09 47.93 9.15
CA ALA A 684 -35.74 48.58 8.00
C ALA A 684 -35.21 48.02 6.66
N LEU A 685 -33.87 47.83 6.58
CA LEU A 685 -33.25 47.26 5.37
C LEU A 685 -33.69 45.79 5.11
N SER A 686 -33.87 45.01 6.17
CA SER A 686 -34.38 43.64 6.04
C SER A 686 -35.85 43.62 5.60
N GLU A 687 -36.66 44.55 6.08
CA GLU A 687 -38.05 44.72 5.64
C GLU A 687 -38.12 45.15 4.17
N GLU A 688 -37.30 46.10 3.76
CA GLU A 688 -37.22 46.56 2.36
C GLU A 688 -36.75 45.42 1.44
N ALA A 689 -35.83 44.56 1.90
CA ALA A 689 -35.35 43.39 1.17
C ALA A 689 -36.36 42.23 1.11
N SER A 690 -37.43 42.29 1.88
CA SER A 690 -38.47 41.25 1.96
C SER A 690 -39.26 41.14 0.68
N TYR A 691 -39.84 39.98 0.42
CA TYR A 691 -40.79 39.78 -0.71
C TYR A 691 -42.11 40.52 -0.55
N SER A 692 -42.44 41.01 0.64
CA SER A 692 -43.60 41.90 0.89
C SER A 692 -43.44 43.26 0.20
N ASN A 693 -42.21 43.67 -0.09
CA ASN A 693 -41.93 44.86 -0.88
C ASN A 693 -42.17 44.58 -2.36
N THR A 694 -43.12 45.27 -2.96
CA THR A 694 -43.52 45.10 -4.39
C THR A 694 -42.53 45.78 -5.36
N ASP A 695 -41.78 46.78 -4.91
CA ASP A 695 -40.73 47.40 -5.75
C ASP A 695 -39.48 46.50 -5.84
N GLN A 696 -39.37 45.86 -6.98
CA GLN A 696 -38.25 44.96 -7.28
C GLN A 696 -36.89 45.68 -7.22
N THR A 697 -36.82 46.91 -7.68
CA THR A 697 -35.56 47.66 -7.73
C THR A 697 -35.06 48.00 -6.33
N SER A 698 -35.97 48.48 -5.48
CA SER A 698 -35.67 48.78 -4.08
C SER A 698 -35.28 47.53 -3.32
N ARG A 699 -36.03 46.47 -3.50
CA ARG A 699 -35.75 45.14 -2.90
C ARG A 699 -34.37 44.61 -3.28
N GLU A 700 -33.97 44.69 -4.55
CA GLU A 700 -32.64 44.21 -5.00
C GLU A 700 -31.50 45.07 -4.45
N ARG A 701 -31.68 46.42 -4.36
CA ARG A 701 -30.71 47.31 -3.72
C ARG A 701 -30.55 47.01 -2.23
N ALA A 702 -31.67 46.80 -1.55
CA ALA A 702 -31.67 46.47 -0.12
C ALA A 702 -30.95 45.15 0.12
N ARG A 703 -31.20 44.14 -0.69
CA ARG A 703 -30.51 42.85 -0.64
C ARG A 703 -29.01 42.97 -0.90
N ALA A 704 -28.60 43.68 -1.95
CA ALA A 704 -27.19 43.89 -2.24
C ALA A 704 -26.48 44.66 -1.11
N SER A 705 -27.19 45.49 -0.37
CA SER A 705 -26.67 46.20 0.80
C SER A 705 -26.58 45.34 2.06
N LEU A 706 -27.60 44.45 2.27
CA LEU A 706 -27.61 43.49 3.38
C LEU A 706 -26.48 42.50 3.28
N TYR A 707 -26.27 41.93 2.10
CA TYR A 707 -25.34 40.85 1.86
C TYR A 707 -23.99 41.27 1.27
N LYS A 708 -23.66 42.55 1.37
CA LYS A 708 -22.35 43.06 0.94
C LYS A 708 -21.22 42.41 1.69
N TRP A 709 -21.43 42.16 2.97
CA TRP A 709 -20.56 41.34 3.83
C TRP A 709 -21.38 40.22 4.42
N ILE A 710 -20.88 38.97 4.22
CA ILE A 710 -21.52 37.77 4.74
C ILE A 710 -21.16 37.64 6.21
N GLU A 711 -22.17 37.44 7.03
CA GLU A 711 -22.03 37.28 8.47
C GLU A 711 -22.62 35.96 8.94
N TYR A 712 -21.82 35.18 9.63
CA TYR A 712 -22.27 33.97 10.31
C TYR A 712 -21.28 33.47 11.33
N TRP A 713 -21.72 32.59 12.19
CA TRP A 713 -20.90 31.66 12.92
C TRP A 713 -21.44 30.25 12.68
N LYS A 714 -20.52 29.29 12.57
CA LYS A 714 -20.82 27.90 12.29
C LYS A 714 -19.98 27.03 13.21
N LEU A 715 -20.67 26.20 14.00
CA LEU A 715 -20.03 25.23 14.89
C LEU A 715 -20.38 23.84 14.37
N ARG A 716 -19.36 23.00 14.19
CA ARG A 716 -19.55 21.59 13.86
C ARG A 716 -18.78 20.73 14.87
N PHE A 717 -19.40 19.63 15.22
CA PHE A 717 -18.80 18.58 16.03
C PHE A 717 -18.98 17.26 15.32
N LYS A 718 -17.89 16.51 15.12
CA LYS A 718 -17.87 15.17 14.56
C LYS A 718 -17.09 14.25 15.47
N SER A 719 -17.64 13.10 15.79
CA SER A 719 -16.96 12.08 16.59
C SER A 719 -17.23 10.70 16.00
N LYS A 720 -16.19 9.89 15.89
CA LYS A 720 -16.25 8.48 15.49
C LYS A 720 -15.46 7.66 16.48
N THR A 721 -16.02 6.53 16.90
CA THR A 721 -15.33 5.58 17.77
C THR A 721 -15.48 4.18 17.20
N PHE A 722 -14.38 3.44 17.19
CA PHE A 722 -14.32 2.07 16.69
C PHE A 722 -14.01 1.14 17.85
N THR A 723 -14.94 0.21 18.10
CA THR A 723 -14.84 -0.77 19.20
C THR A 723 -14.86 -2.17 18.61
N PRO A 724 -13.78 -2.94 18.76
CA PRO A 724 -13.76 -4.33 18.34
C PRO A 724 -14.70 -5.15 19.24
N LEU A 725 -15.64 -5.88 18.64
CA LEU A 725 -16.54 -6.78 19.34
C LEU A 725 -16.00 -8.20 19.44
N THR A 726 -14.99 -8.51 18.66
CA THR A 726 -14.22 -9.77 18.69
C THR A 726 -12.74 -9.44 18.78
N SER A 727 -11.89 -10.45 19.03
CA SER A 727 -10.44 -10.21 19.17
C SER A 727 -9.90 -9.34 18.02
N PRO A 728 -9.22 -8.22 18.30
CA PRO A 728 -8.73 -7.30 17.28
C PRO A 728 -7.61 -7.89 16.40
N ASP A 729 -6.95 -8.95 16.86
CA ASP A 729 -5.89 -9.64 16.13
C ASP A 729 -6.42 -10.63 15.09
N ASN A 730 -7.73 -10.87 15.10
CA ASN A 730 -8.36 -11.73 14.10
C ASN A 730 -8.58 -10.96 12.79
N ASN A 731 -8.24 -11.58 11.65
CA ASN A 731 -8.53 -11.02 10.33
C ASN A 731 -10.03 -10.83 10.06
N TYR A 732 -10.90 -11.41 10.89
CA TYR A 732 -12.36 -11.31 10.80
C TYR A 732 -12.95 -10.55 12.00
N THR A 733 -12.21 -9.58 12.53
CA THR A 733 -12.69 -8.76 13.66
C THR A 733 -13.96 -8.02 13.29
N LEU A 734 -15.04 -8.30 14.03
CA LEU A 734 -16.29 -7.54 13.96
C LEU A 734 -16.08 -6.23 14.72
N VAL A 735 -16.38 -5.11 14.09
CA VAL A 735 -16.17 -3.78 14.66
C VAL A 735 -17.49 -3.03 14.74
N LEU A 736 -17.77 -2.44 15.89
CA LEU A 736 -18.85 -1.45 16.05
C LEU A 736 -18.25 -0.05 15.86
N MET A 737 -18.68 0.65 14.83
CA MET A 737 -18.42 2.07 14.65
C MET A 737 -19.62 2.86 15.17
N THR A 738 -19.39 3.83 16.04
CA THR A 738 -20.36 4.81 16.49
C THR A 738 -19.95 6.20 16.04
N ARG A 739 -20.90 6.97 15.51
CA ARG A 739 -20.65 8.34 15.04
C ARG A 739 -21.71 9.28 15.58
N ALA A 740 -21.26 10.46 15.99
CA ALA A 740 -22.12 11.60 16.30
C ALA A 740 -21.66 12.81 15.49
N ASP A 741 -22.57 13.49 14.84
CA ASP A 741 -22.29 14.60 13.95
C ASP A 741 -23.35 15.70 14.17
N PHE A 742 -22.90 16.90 14.55
CA PHE A 742 -23.76 18.04 14.84
C PHE A 742 -23.25 19.28 14.15
N GLY A 743 -24.15 20.08 13.66
CA GLY A 743 -23.83 21.39 13.08
C GLY A 743 -24.85 22.44 13.47
N LEU A 744 -24.36 23.60 13.83
CA LEU A 744 -25.13 24.78 14.16
C LEU A 744 -24.63 25.94 13.32
N LEU A 745 -25.53 26.69 12.68
CA LEU A 745 -25.24 27.86 11.87
C LEU A 745 -26.11 29.02 12.34
N GLY A 746 -25.49 30.07 12.81
CA GLY A 746 -26.19 31.26 13.29
C GLY A 746 -25.66 32.55 12.66
N SER A 747 -26.36 33.62 12.88
CA SER A 747 -25.98 34.99 12.46
C SER A 747 -25.73 35.87 13.67
N TRP A 748 -24.82 36.83 13.56
CA TRP A 748 -24.56 37.80 14.62
C TRP A 748 -25.72 38.80 14.78
N ASN A 749 -26.42 39.06 13.66
CA ASN A 749 -27.57 39.95 13.61
C ASN A 749 -28.82 39.17 13.26
N LYS A 750 -29.87 39.28 14.06
CA LYS A 750 -31.16 38.57 13.88
C LYS A 750 -31.88 38.93 12.57
N HIS A 751 -31.57 40.09 11.98
CA HIS A 751 -32.17 40.57 10.72
C HIS A 751 -31.39 40.11 9.47
N ILE A 752 -30.21 39.51 9.64
CA ILE A 752 -29.38 39.04 8.53
C ILE A 752 -29.17 37.55 8.65
N LYS A 753 -29.84 36.76 7.85
CA LYS A 753 -29.55 35.34 7.73
C LYS A 753 -28.52 35.12 6.63
N THR A 754 -27.48 34.30 6.90
CA THR A 754 -26.52 33.98 5.85
C THR A 754 -27.20 33.22 4.69
N PRO A 755 -26.96 33.63 3.44
CA PRO A 755 -27.49 32.93 2.27
C PRO A 755 -26.60 31.72 1.88
N PHE A 756 -25.42 31.58 2.49
CA PHE A 756 -24.42 30.56 2.18
C PHE A 756 -24.11 29.70 3.40
N GLU A 757 -23.42 28.59 3.20
CA GLU A 757 -22.96 27.71 4.27
C GLU A 757 -24.05 26.92 5.02
N THR A 758 -25.28 26.96 4.57
CA THR A 758 -26.37 26.18 5.15
C THR A 758 -26.20 24.67 4.91
N PHE A 759 -26.89 23.86 5.69
CA PHE A 759 -26.80 22.41 5.60
C PHE A 759 -27.85 21.84 4.66
N TYR A 760 -27.41 20.99 3.73
CA TYR A 760 -28.25 20.20 2.84
C TYR A 760 -28.26 18.76 3.33
N PHE A 761 -29.31 18.40 4.07
CA PHE A 761 -29.34 17.17 4.86
C PHE A 761 -30.27 16.13 4.22
N GLY A 762 -29.71 14.90 4.02
CA GLY A 762 -30.42 13.76 3.42
C GLY A 762 -29.69 13.16 2.25
N GLY A 763 -29.97 11.90 1.93
CA GLY A 763 -29.45 11.20 0.77
C GLY A 763 -28.06 10.64 0.92
N ASP A 764 -27.34 10.55 -0.18
CA ASP A 764 -26.01 9.90 -0.28
C ASP A 764 -24.84 10.77 0.17
N GLY A 765 -25.04 12.07 0.40
CA GLY A 765 -23.98 13.00 0.75
C GLY A 765 -23.07 13.42 -0.41
N MET A 766 -23.27 12.89 -1.60
CA MET A 766 -22.46 13.19 -2.79
C MET A 766 -23.13 14.21 -3.70
N THR A 767 -24.44 14.11 -3.81
CA THR A 767 -25.24 14.99 -4.64
C THR A 767 -25.67 16.21 -3.83
N GLY A 768 -24.84 17.25 -3.85
CA GLY A 768 -25.12 18.53 -3.20
C GLY A 768 -26.03 19.42 -4.03
N ASN A 769 -26.62 20.43 -3.39
CA ASN A 769 -27.31 21.50 -4.10
C ASN A 769 -26.31 22.60 -4.47
N TYR A 770 -25.62 22.44 -5.59
CA TYR A 770 -24.60 23.38 -6.08
C TYR A 770 -25.14 24.80 -6.34
N THR A 771 -26.44 24.93 -6.43
CA THR A 771 -27.13 26.21 -6.70
C THR A 771 -27.10 27.14 -5.48
N TYR A 772 -27.07 26.55 -4.27
CA TYR A 772 -27.19 27.29 -3.01
C TYR A 772 -25.91 27.32 -2.17
N ALA A 773 -24.80 26.78 -2.67
CA ALA A 773 -23.52 26.69 -1.92
C ALA A 773 -23.69 26.08 -0.51
N THR A 774 -24.55 25.07 -0.39
CA THR A 774 -24.83 24.38 0.87
C THR A 774 -23.80 23.31 1.16
N GLU A 775 -23.62 22.98 2.44
CA GLU A 775 -22.81 21.83 2.87
C GLU A 775 -23.68 20.58 2.92
N THR A 776 -23.30 19.55 2.18
CA THR A 776 -24.08 18.29 2.09
C THR A 776 -23.78 17.36 3.25
N ILE A 777 -24.84 16.91 3.93
CA ILE A 777 -24.78 15.95 5.03
C ILE A 777 -25.62 14.73 4.66
N SER A 778 -24.99 13.56 4.63
CA SER A 778 -25.66 12.30 4.27
C SER A 778 -26.67 11.85 5.32
N MET A 779 -27.79 11.29 4.88
CA MET A 779 -28.74 10.53 5.70
C MET A 779 -29.35 9.44 4.83
N ARG A 780 -28.88 8.22 4.98
CA ARG A 780 -29.29 7.09 4.13
C ARG A 780 -30.74 6.68 4.37
N GLY A 781 -31.42 6.22 3.33
CA GLY A 781 -32.84 5.86 3.39
C GLY A 781 -33.81 7.03 3.13
N TYR A 782 -33.26 8.20 2.75
CA TYR A 782 -33.99 9.40 2.39
C TYR A 782 -33.44 10.00 1.09
N GLU A 783 -34.21 10.83 0.42
CA GLU A 783 -33.77 11.52 -0.78
C GLU A 783 -32.77 12.64 -0.46
N ASN A 784 -31.99 13.05 -1.45
CA ASN A 784 -31.00 14.12 -1.29
C ASN A 784 -31.69 15.42 -0.87
N GLY A 785 -31.25 15.99 0.28
CA GLY A 785 -31.79 17.21 0.84
C GLY A 785 -33.23 17.14 1.36
N GLN A 786 -33.81 15.95 1.51
CA GLN A 786 -35.21 15.78 1.94
C GLN A 786 -35.51 16.46 3.27
N PHE A 787 -34.55 16.64 4.15
CA PHE A 787 -34.71 17.28 5.46
C PHE A 787 -34.59 18.80 5.40
N THR A 788 -34.03 19.35 4.32
CA THR A 788 -33.77 20.78 4.20
C THR A 788 -34.90 21.48 3.46
N PRO A 789 -35.70 22.29 4.14
CA PRO A 789 -36.79 23.04 3.49
C PRO A 789 -36.25 23.93 2.37
N SER A 790 -36.99 24.01 1.27
CA SER A 790 -36.61 24.80 0.10
C SER A 790 -35.21 24.50 -0.49
N GLY A 791 -34.52 23.43 0.02
CA GLY A 791 -33.18 23.04 -0.39
C GLY A 791 -32.04 23.89 0.15
N TYR A 792 -32.31 24.91 0.98
CA TYR A 792 -31.29 25.83 1.52
C TYR A 792 -31.52 26.32 2.95
N GLU A 793 -32.60 25.95 3.61
CA GLU A 793 -32.95 26.45 4.94
C GLU A 793 -32.52 25.53 6.09
N GLY A 794 -31.40 24.90 5.96
CA GLY A 794 -30.81 24.08 7.02
C GLY A 794 -29.82 24.87 7.89
N TYR A 795 -30.23 25.24 9.10
CA TYR A 795 -29.37 26.02 10.02
C TYR A 795 -28.88 25.23 11.23
N ALA A 796 -29.46 24.09 11.51
CA ALA A 796 -28.95 23.16 12.51
C ALA A 796 -29.18 21.73 12.04
N TYR A 797 -28.29 20.83 12.37
CA TYR A 797 -28.50 19.39 12.18
C TYR A 797 -27.90 18.57 13.31
N GLY A 798 -28.43 17.38 13.48
CA GLY A 798 -27.87 16.37 14.38
C GLY A 798 -28.05 14.99 13.76
N LYS A 799 -27.02 14.17 13.84
CA LYS A 799 -27.01 12.81 13.31
C LYS A 799 -26.21 11.89 14.21
N PHE A 800 -26.78 10.72 14.46
CA PHE A 800 -26.10 9.57 15.07
C PHE A 800 -26.08 8.42 14.07
N THR A 801 -24.97 7.72 14.00
CA THR A 801 -24.80 6.54 13.16
C THR A 801 -24.15 5.42 13.96
N PHE A 802 -24.71 4.23 13.86
CA PHE A 802 -24.17 2.98 14.39
C PHE A 802 -23.95 2.04 13.22
N GLU A 803 -22.74 1.54 13.06
CA GLU A 803 -22.40 0.60 11.97
C GLU A 803 -21.67 -0.61 12.54
N LEU A 804 -22.06 -1.79 12.11
CA LEU A 804 -21.34 -3.03 12.33
C LEU A 804 -20.54 -3.35 11.07
N HIS A 805 -19.24 -3.42 11.18
CA HIS A 805 -18.33 -3.74 10.07
C HIS A 805 -17.90 -5.20 10.17
N PHE A 806 -18.11 -5.97 9.10
CA PHE A 806 -17.69 -7.36 8.99
C PHE A 806 -16.76 -7.55 7.79
N PRO A 807 -15.47 -7.86 7.98
CA PRO A 807 -14.51 -7.97 6.92
C PRO A 807 -14.61 -9.33 6.22
N PHE A 808 -14.53 -9.33 4.87
CA PHE A 808 -14.38 -10.53 4.05
C PHE A 808 -12.95 -10.71 3.55
N LEU A 809 -12.28 -9.61 3.21
CA LEU A 809 -10.92 -9.60 2.69
C LEU A 809 -10.20 -8.35 3.20
N LEU A 810 -9.08 -8.55 3.89
CA LEU A 810 -8.21 -7.47 4.35
C LEU A 810 -6.81 -7.68 3.76
N GLN A 811 -6.55 -7.07 2.62
CA GLN A 811 -5.25 -7.05 1.96
C GLN A 811 -4.85 -5.59 1.67
N PRO A 812 -3.56 -5.25 1.64
CA PRO A 812 -3.10 -3.88 1.41
C PRO A 812 -3.60 -3.26 0.10
N THR A 813 -3.75 -4.07 -0.94
CA THR A 813 -4.22 -3.64 -2.26
C THR A 813 -5.72 -3.68 -2.42
N THR A 814 -6.42 -4.53 -1.64
CA THR A 814 -7.86 -4.75 -1.76
C THR A 814 -8.45 -5.10 -0.40
N THR A 815 -9.35 -4.29 0.09
CA THR A 815 -10.11 -4.56 1.32
C THR A 815 -11.60 -4.60 0.99
N ILE A 816 -12.30 -5.65 1.44
CA ILE A 816 -13.74 -5.85 1.23
C ILE A 816 -14.39 -6.14 2.56
N TYR A 817 -15.41 -5.37 2.92
CA TYR A 817 -16.20 -5.61 4.12
C TYR A 817 -17.67 -5.25 3.92
N ALA A 818 -18.54 -5.93 4.64
CA ALA A 818 -19.96 -5.57 4.74
C ALA A 818 -20.19 -4.64 5.92
N ILE A 819 -21.25 -3.86 5.83
CA ILE A 819 -21.76 -3.05 6.93
C ILE A 819 -23.24 -3.32 7.15
N ALA A 820 -23.66 -3.27 8.40
CA ALA A 820 -25.06 -3.11 8.77
C ALA A 820 -25.16 -1.84 9.62
N PHE A 821 -26.12 -0.97 9.37
CA PHE A 821 -26.16 0.32 10.00
C PHE A 821 -27.56 0.75 10.43
N ALA A 822 -27.58 1.60 11.45
CA ALA A 822 -28.74 2.37 11.87
C ALA A 822 -28.34 3.84 12.01
N GLU A 823 -29.17 4.73 11.48
CA GLU A 823 -28.97 6.17 11.54
C GLU A 823 -30.18 6.86 12.14
N ALA A 824 -29.93 7.91 12.89
CA ALA A 824 -30.96 8.81 13.41
C ALA A 824 -30.51 10.26 13.26
N GLY A 825 -31.27 11.08 12.55
CA GLY A 825 -30.88 12.46 12.29
C GLY A 825 -32.05 13.37 11.96
N ASN A 826 -31.80 14.67 12.02
CA ASN A 826 -32.75 15.68 11.61
C ASN A 826 -32.04 16.99 11.28
N CYS A 827 -32.74 17.86 10.55
CA CYS A 827 -32.28 19.20 10.21
C CYS A 827 -33.37 20.23 10.57
N TRP A 828 -32.94 21.38 11.11
CA TRP A 828 -33.85 22.43 11.58
C TRP A 828 -33.55 23.76 10.88
N THR A 829 -34.58 24.58 10.76
CA THR A 829 -34.53 25.90 10.10
C THR A 829 -34.00 27.01 10.99
N SER A 830 -33.72 26.71 12.24
CA SER A 830 -33.18 27.62 13.24
C SER A 830 -32.41 26.87 14.30
N VAL A 831 -31.39 27.51 14.87
CA VAL A 831 -30.65 26.98 16.01
C VAL A 831 -31.54 26.84 17.27
N SER A 832 -32.55 27.74 17.42
CA SER A 832 -33.51 27.66 18.54
C SER A 832 -34.41 26.43 18.47
N ASP A 833 -34.64 25.87 17.30
CA ASP A 833 -35.49 24.71 17.08
C ASP A 833 -34.74 23.39 17.24
N PHE A 834 -33.42 23.45 17.42
CA PHE A 834 -32.57 22.27 17.58
C PHE A 834 -33.00 21.42 18.76
N SER A 835 -33.32 20.15 18.48
CA SER A 835 -33.70 19.16 19.48
C SER A 835 -32.99 17.83 19.21
N PRO A 836 -32.01 17.44 20.01
CA PRO A 836 -31.21 16.23 19.78
C PRO A 836 -32.00 14.93 19.91
N PHE A 837 -33.27 15.01 20.38
CA PHE A 837 -34.14 13.83 20.57
C PHE A 837 -35.25 13.72 19.51
N ASN A 838 -35.50 14.77 18.73
CA ASN A 838 -36.46 14.75 17.64
C ASN A 838 -35.80 14.31 16.34
N LEU A 839 -35.42 13.05 16.26
CA LEU A 839 -34.66 12.47 15.16
C LEU A 839 -35.53 11.56 14.31
N LYS A 840 -35.24 11.52 13.00
CA LYS A 840 -35.83 10.59 12.05
C LYS A 840 -34.87 9.44 11.83
N ARG A 841 -35.37 8.23 11.67
CA ARG A 841 -34.62 6.99 11.75
C ARG A 841 -34.52 6.29 10.41
N SER A 842 -33.41 5.66 10.17
CA SER A 842 -33.24 4.72 9.05
C SER A 842 -32.33 3.57 9.47
N ALA A 843 -32.40 2.48 8.72
CA ALA A 843 -31.49 1.35 8.89
C ALA A 843 -31.23 0.71 7.53
N GLY A 844 -30.14 0.02 7.41
CA GLY A 844 -29.75 -0.60 6.16
C GLY A 844 -28.53 -1.50 6.24
N VAL A 845 -28.15 -1.98 5.07
CA VAL A 845 -26.96 -2.82 4.88
C VAL A 845 -26.20 -2.33 3.68
N GLY A 846 -24.89 -2.57 3.67
CA GLY A 846 -24.07 -2.17 2.56
C GLY A 846 -22.78 -2.97 2.43
N ALA A 847 -22.06 -2.71 1.36
CA ALA A 847 -20.75 -3.28 1.11
C ALA A 847 -19.74 -2.17 0.77
N ARG A 848 -18.52 -2.40 1.20
CA ARG A 848 -17.38 -1.51 0.93
C ARG A 848 -16.28 -2.30 0.26
N VAL A 849 -15.71 -1.72 -0.78
CA VAL A 849 -14.55 -2.25 -1.51
C VAL A 849 -13.53 -1.14 -1.59
N TYR A 850 -12.38 -1.36 -0.99
CA TYR A 850 -11.22 -0.50 -1.17
C TYR A 850 -10.28 -1.12 -2.22
N LEU A 851 -9.90 -0.33 -3.20
CA LEU A 851 -8.91 -0.66 -4.20
C LEU A 851 -7.82 0.41 -4.17
N SER A 852 -6.56 0.02 -4.04
CA SER A 852 -5.43 0.97 -3.92
C SER A 852 -5.35 2.01 -5.06
N VAL A 853 -5.88 1.67 -6.24
CA VAL A 853 -5.90 2.56 -7.43
C VAL A 853 -7.13 3.47 -7.46
N LEU A 854 -8.29 3.01 -6.99
CA LEU A 854 -9.58 3.70 -7.13
C LEU A 854 -10.11 4.30 -5.81
N GLY A 855 -9.51 3.92 -4.66
CA GLY A 855 -10.03 4.30 -3.35
C GLY A 855 -11.22 3.46 -2.91
N PHE A 856 -12.09 4.03 -2.07
CA PHE A 856 -13.30 3.36 -1.57
C PHE A 856 -14.44 3.43 -2.58
N LEU A 857 -15.08 2.28 -2.78
CA LEU A 857 -16.34 2.12 -3.49
C LEU A 857 -17.33 1.47 -2.55
N GLY A 858 -18.57 1.91 -2.56
CA GLY A 858 -19.60 1.35 -1.71
C GLY A 858 -20.97 1.38 -2.34
N ILE A 859 -21.81 0.47 -1.88
CA ILE A 859 -23.22 0.41 -2.21
C ILE A 859 -23.99 0.14 -0.93
N ASP A 860 -24.99 0.94 -0.65
CA ASP A 860 -25.86 0.81 0.51
C ASP A 860 -27.32 0.73 0.10
N TRP A 861 -28.03 -0.22 0.67
CA TRP A 861 -29.48 -0.23 0.69
C TRP A 861 -29.95 0.21 2.06
N ALA A 862 -30.84 1.20 2.10
CA ALA A 862 -31.35 1.77 3.33
C ALA A 862 -32.86 1.99 3.26
N TYR A 863 -33.51 1.90 4.42
CA TYR A 863 -34.93 2.16 4.59
C TYR A 863 -35.17 3.26 5.62
N GLY A 864 -35.81 4.37 5.18
CA GLY A 864 -36.21 5.48 6.03
C GLY A 864 -37.60 5.22 6.65
N PHE A 865 -37.68 5.16 7.98
CA PHE A 865 -38.90 4.79 8.68
C PHE A 865 -39.91 5.94 8.85
N ASP A 866 -39.40 7.15 8.99
CA ASP A 866 -40.17 8.29 9.40
C ASP A 866 -40.53 9.20 8.23
N LYS A 867 -41.63 9.98 8.38
CA LYS A 867 -42.02 11.02 7.42
C LYS A 867 -41.25 12.31 7.69
N VAL A 868 -40.77 12.93 6.61
CA VAL A 868 -40.11 14.23 6.60
C VAL A 868 -40.92 15.12 5.66
N TRP A 869 -41.46 16.23 6.13
CA TRP A 869 -42.34 17.14 5.37
C TRP A 869 -43.50 16.41 4.65
N GLY A 870 -44.10 15.42 5.35
CA GLY A 870 -45.19 14.62 4.79
C GLY A 870 -44.79 13.46 3.89
N THR A 871 -43.56 13.42 3.38
CA THR A 871 -43.02 12.36 2.52
C THR A 871 -42.25 11.35 3.34
N ARG A 872 -42.47 10.04 3.13
CA ARG A 872 -41.72 8.97 3.80
C ARG A 872 -40.40 8.75 3.06
N GLY A 873 -39.32 8.44 3.77
CA GLY A 873 -38.05 8.09 3.19
C GLY A 873 -38.16 6.84 2.31
N GLY A 874 -38.55 5.72 2.90
CA GLY A 874 -38.77 4.46 2.19
C GLY A 874 -37.45 3.76 1.78
N SER A 875 -37.52 2.91 0.74
CA SER A 875 -36.40 2.14 0.27
C SER A 875 -35.56 2.96 -0.70
N GLN A 876 -34.28 3.15 -0.38
CA GLN A 876 -33.32 3.90 -1.17
C GLN A 876 -32.05 3.10 -1.40
N LEU A 877 -31.44 3.25 -2.57
CA LEU A 877 -30.14 2.70 -2.92
C LEU A 877 -29.14 3.86 -3.05
N HIS A 878 -28.02 3.77 -2.34
CA HIS A 878 -27.00 4.80 -2.32
C HIS A 878 -25.67 4.24 -2.81
N PHE A 879 -24.95 5.02 -3.62
CA PHE A 879 -23.61 4.70 -4.08
C PHE A 879 -22.61 5.59 -3.35
N VAL A 880 -21.46 5.02 -3.01
CA VAL A 880 -20.34 5.72 -2.36
C VAL A 880 -19.15 5.69 -3.28
N LEU A 881 -18.56 6.84 -3.54
CA LEU A 881 -17.30 6.99 -4.26
C LEU A 881 -16.37 7.83 -3.40
N GLY A 882 -15.20 7.27 -3.02
CA GLY A 882 -14.25 7.94 -2.16
C GLY A 882 -14.40 7.58 -0.68
N GLN A 883 -13.75 8.35 0.20
CA GLN A 883 -13.83 8.14 1.63
C GLN A 883 -15.15 8.69 2.20
N GLU A 884 -16.02 7.81 2.66
CA GLU A 884 -17.07 8.02 3.68
C GLU A 884 -18.41 8.67 3.31
N PHE A 885 -19.42 8.00 3.85
CA PHE A 885 -20.71 8.65 4.20
C PHE A 885 -20.55 9.55 5.41
#